data_ad2f11c9891e587a933af923f55df7ac
#
_entry.id   ad2f11c9891e587a933af923f55df7ac
#
_cell.length_a   1.000
_cell.length_b   1.000
_cell.length_c   1.000
_cell.angle_alpha   90.00
_cell.angle_beta   90.00
_cell.angle_gamma   90.00
#
_symmetry.space_group_name_H-M   'P 1'
#
loop_
_entity.id
_entity.type
_entity.pdbx_description
1 polymer ?
#
loop_
_entity_poly.entity_id
_entity_poly.type
_entity_poly.pdbx_seq_one_letter_code
_entity_poly.pdbx_strand_id
1 'polypeptide(L)'
;MRHISLLAVSLLALVACTPEEPKEADYTQYVNPMIGTDFTGNTYPGAQAPYGMVQLSPDNGLPGWDRISGYFYPDTTIAGFSHTHLSGTGAGDLYDISFMPVTRPYKEAPAPLGIYSTFSHNEEAASAGYYRVLLQDYNINVELTATERCGIQRYTFPKAEASVFLNLKKAMNWDFTLDSYIEVIDSVTIRGYRFSQGWSPNQHVYFQTRFSKPFVAYHMDTTAIVTKDKGQIGTAYIARFDFNTEKDEEILVNTAISGVSMEGAAKNLQAEVPLNDFDKYHKEAVARWNKELSKIEVNGNNTDDLVKFYTAIYHTMIAPTIFSDVDGSYYGPDNQIHKADGWNNYSTFSLWDTFRAAHPLYTYTDPKRVNDMIQGFLKFYEQNGALPLWNLYGHETNMMIGYHAVPVIVDAYLKGIATFNPELALQACVATANRDDYRGIGEYKKLGYVPANSDPAKWENWSLSKTMEYAYDDYCIARMAEKMGKKEIADEFYKRSQSFRNVYNPETTFMQPRNEKGEFITPFNAKDYTEDICESNAWQYFWYVPQDLDGLIGLLGSKERFTEKLDSMFTYAPDAKEDLPIFSTGMIGQYAHGNEPSHHVIYLYNKVDQPWKTQKYVAQVLHDLYLNAPDGICGNEDCGQMSAWFVFSAMGFYPVDPVSGQYEIGTPLFPEVKMHLADGKVFTILAPGVNAENIYIQSVKLNGQPYDKSYITHEQIMSGATLEFEMGNQPGPVWYKK
;
A
#
# COMPACT_ATOMS: atom_id res chain seq x y z
N MET A 1 -18.78 -21.36 91.42
CA MET A 1 -18.81 -22.11 90.12
C MET A 1 -19.28 -21.15 89.06
N ARG A 2 -18.40 -20.60 88.26
CA ARG A 2 -18.72 -19.70 87.15
C ARG A 2 -18.44 -20.43 85.84
N HIS A 3 -19.47 -20.56 85.02
CA HIS A 3 -19.36 -21.09 83.66
C HIS A 3 -18.85 -20.01 82.73
N ILE A 4 -17.75 -20.25 82.06
CA ILE A 4 -17.23 -19.39 80.96
C ILE A 4 -17.65 -20.09 79.68
N SER A 5 -18.54 -19.40 78.91
CA SER A 5 -18.93 -19.84 77.56
C SER A 5 -17.94 -19.23 76.54
N LEU A 6 -17.22 -20.08 75.81
CA LEU A 6 -16.44 -19.64 74.65
C LEU A 6 -17.37 -19.44 73.46
N LEU A 7 -17.43 -18.21 72.92
CA LEU A 7 -17.99 -17.93 71.59
C LEU A 7 -16.89 -18.13 70.54
N ALA A 8 -17.11 -19.12 69.65
CA ALA A 8 -16.29 -19.27 68.49
C ALA A 8 -16.82 -18.33 67.37
N VAL A 9 -16.04 -17.34 66.97
CA VAL A 9 -16.33 -16.48 65.86
C VAL A 9 -15.74 -17.13 64.60
N SER A 10 -16.62 -17.66 63.73
CA SER A 10 -16.23 -18.18 62.40
C SER A 10 -16.09 -17.00 61.43
N LEU A 11 -14.86 -16.68 61.06
CA LEU A 11 -14.57 -15.74 59.95
C LEU A 11 -14.85 -16.47 58.61
N LEU A 12 -15.97 -16.15 57.94
CA LEU A 12 -16.16 -16.49 56.54
C LEU A 12 -15.33 -15.51 55.69
N ALA A 13 -14.25 -16.00 55.08
CA ALA A 13 -13.52 -15.29 54.04
C ALA A 13 -14.37 -15.33 52.75
N LEU A 14 -15.03 -14.22 52.43
CA LEU A 14 -15.59 -13.95 51.13
C LEU A 14 -14.42 -13.77 50.13
N VAL A 15 -14.13 -14.83 49.38
CA VAL A 15 -13.31 -14.69 48.15
C VAL A 15 -14.15 -13.93 47.13
N ALA A 16 -13.93 -12.63 47.01
CA ALA A 16 -14.46 -11.82 45.93
C ALA A 16 -13.77 -12.32 44.66
N CYS A 17 -14.46 -13.13 43.82
CA CYS A 17 -14.09 -13.28 42.43
C CYS A 17 -14.29 -11.90 41.79
N THR A 18 -13.20 -11.17 41.58
CA THR A 18 -13.19 -10.07 40.61
C THR A 18 -13.49 -10.72 39.24
N PRO A 19 -14.48 -10.27 38.49
CA PRO A 19 -14.65 -10.70 37.12
C PRO A 19 -13.33 -10.41 36.41
N GLU A 20 -12.69 -11.41 35.79
CA GLU A 20 -11.63 -11.16 34.82
C GLU A 20 -12.23 -10.20 33.79
N GLU A 21 -11.59 -9.07 33.59
CA GLU A 21 -11.92 -8.21 32.45
C GLU A 21 -11.84 -9.08 31.19
N PRO A 22 -12.81 -8.99 30.26
CA PRO A 22 -12.78 -9.77 29.05
C PRO A 22 -11.45 -9.47 28.35
N LYS A 23 -10.65 -10.49 28.13
CA LYS A 23 -9.37 -10.39 27.45
C LYS A 23 -9.63 -9.80 26.07
N GLU A 24 -9.04 -8.66 25.77
CA GLU A 24 -9.16 -8.02 24.46
C GLU A 24 -8.71 -9.00 23.37
N ALA A 25 -9.47 -9.10 22.28
CA ALA A 25 -9.13 -10.03 21.21
C ALA A 25 -7.80 -9.63 20.57
N ASP A 26 -6.97 -10.62 20.30
CA ASP A 26 -5.67 -10.42 19.66
C ASP A 26 -5.77 -10.79 18.18
N TYR A 27 -5.89 -9.78 17.32
CA TYR A 27 -5.97 -9.95 15.86
C TYR A 27 -4.58 -10.07 15.23
N THR A 28 -3.50 -9.67 15.93
CA THR A 28 -2.14 -9.75 15.41
C THR A 28 -1.69 -11.20 15.19
N GLN A 29 -2.29 -12.15 15.87
CA GLN A 29 -2.04 -13.60 15.68
C GLN A 29 -2.39 -14.10 14.27
N TYR A 30 -3.22 -13.37 13.53
CA TYR A 30 -3.62 -13.69 12.16
C TYR A 30 -2.79 -12.97 11.10
N VAL A 31 -1.85 -12.10 11.48
CA VAL A 31 -0.99 -11.41 10.50
C VAL A 31 0.20 -12.27 10.13
N ASN A 32 0.33 -12.58 8.84
CA ASN A 32 1.46 -13.30 8.26
C ASN A 32 2.21 -12.42 7.25
N PRO A 33 3.24 -11.64 7.65
CA PRO A 33 3.97 -10.76 6.76
C PRO A 33 4.77 -11.47 5.65
N MET A 34 4.83 -12.81 5.66
CA MET A 34 5.45 -13.58 4.58
C MET A 34 4.57 -13.66 3.33
N ILE A 35 3.27 -13.38 3.42
CA ILE A 35 2.37 -13.34 2.25
C ILE A 35 2.82 -12.23 1.29
N GLY A 36 3.06 -12.58 0.03
CA GLY A 36 3.51 -11.67 -1.03
C GLY A 36 5.04 -11.51 -1.13
N THR A 37 5.83 -12.24 -0.34
CA THR A 37 7.31 -12.17 -0.39
C THR A 37 7.93 -13.07 -1.46
N ASP A 38 7.12 -13.84 -2.17
CA ASP A 38 7.51 -14.66 -3.31
C ASP A 38 6.69 -14.27 -4.55
N PHE A 39 7.07 -14.78 -5.71
CA PHE A 39 6.46 -14.53 -7.00
C PHE A 39 6.50 -13.02 -7.34
N THR A 40 5.37 -12.34 -7.48
CA THR A 40 5.27 -10.94 -7.90
C THR A 40 4.66 -10.00 -6.85
N GLY A 41 4.40 -10.49 -5.63
CA GLY A 41 3.81 -9.67 -4.57
C GLY A 41 4.68 -8.51 -4.11
N ASN A 42 6.00 -8.69 -4.15
CA ASN A 42 7.01 -7.68 -3.81
C ASN A 42 6.82 -7.04 -2.42
N THR A 43 6.31 -7.80 -1.44
CA THR A 43 6.23 -7.38 -0.05
C THR A 43 7.50 -7.77 0.73
N TYR A 44 7.66 -7.28 1.96
CA TYR A 44 8.75 -7.63 2.85
C TYR A 44 8.24 -8.07 4.22
N PRO A 45 8.96 -8.97 4.93
CA PRO A 45 8.50 -9.54 6.20
C PRO A 45 8.90 -8.72 7.43
N GLY A 46 9.59 -7.61 7.27
CA GLY A 46 10.22 -6.85 8.35
C GLY A 46 9.25 -6.14 9.30
N ALA A 47 9.81 -5.57 10.35
CA ALA A 47 9.06 -4.85 11.37
C ALA A 47 8.77 -3.41 10.97
N GLN A 48 7.52 -2.99 11.16
CA GLN A 48 7.05 -1.63 10.91
C GLN A 48 5.93 -1.27 11.88
N ALA A 49 5.79 0.02 12.23
CA ALA A 49 4.57 0.55 12.81
C ALA A 49 3.54 0.86 11.72
N PRO A 50 2.21 0.85 12.00
CA PRO A 50 1.22 1.29 11.01
C PRO A 50 1.58 2.67 10.45
N TYR A 51 1.71 2.76 9.12
CA TYR A 51 2.11 3.96 8.39
C TYR A 51 3.48 4.56 8.82
N GLY A 52 4.37 3.76 9.43
CA GLY A 52 5.64 4.24 9.97
C GLY A 52 6.61 4.74 8.91
N MET A 53 7.46 5.71 9.27
CA MET A 53 8.57 6.19 8.46
C MET A 53 9.66 5.12 8.30
N VAL A 54 9.79 4.22 9.28
CA VAL A 54 10.75 3.13 9.30
C VAL A 54 10.11 1.83 8.85
N GLN A 55 10.71 1.20 7.85
CA GLN A 55 10.44 -0.15 7.37
C GLN A 55 11.70 -0.98 7.61
N LEU A 56 11.83 -1.57 8.82
CA LEU A 56 13.03 -2.30 9.22
C LEU A 56 12.94 -3.76 8.78
N SER A 57 13.66 -4.13 7.71
CA SER A 57 13.54 -5.46 7.10
C SER A 57 14.90 -6.04 6.70
N PRO A 58 15.01 -7.39 6.61
CA PRO A 58 16.18 -8.02 6.02
C PRO A 58 16.29 -7.73 4.53
N ASP A 59 17.52 -7.58 4.05
CA ASP A 59 17.89 -7.50 2.65
C ASP A 59 18.61 -8.77 2.24
N ASN A 60 18.15 -9.46 1.19
CA ASN A 60 18.85 -10.65 0.66
C ASN A 60 20.18 -10.31 -0.02
N GLY A 61 20.34 -9.06 -0.49
CA GLY A 61 21.59 -8.52 -1.00
C GLY A 61 21.80 -8.72 -2.50
N LEU A 62 20.86 -9.33 -3.22
CA LEU A 62 20.89 -9.53 -4.66
C LEU A 62 19.91 -8.58 -5.35
N PRO A 63 20.30 -8.00 -6.52
CA PRO A 63 19.37 -7.20 -7.32
C PRO A 63 18.46 -8.08 -8.16
N GLY A 64 17.33 -7.54 -8.59
CA GLY A 64 16.41 -8.20 -9.49
C GLY A 64 14.98 -7.70 -9.32
N TRP A 65 14.15 -7.95 -10.32
CA TRP A 65 12.73 -7.61 -10.28
C TRP A 65 12.01 -8.29 -9.08
N ASP A 66 12.31 -9.57 -8.84
CA ASP A 66 11.72 -10.33 -7.74
C ASP A 66 12.21 -9.88 -6.35
N ARG A 67 13.15 -8.94 -6.29
CA ARG A 67 13.81 -8.46 -5.05
C ARG A 67 13.64 -6.95 -4.84
N ILE A 68 12.60 -6.38 -5.42
CA ILE A 68 12.32 -4.95 -5.35
C ILE A 68 12.09 -4.49 -3.90
N SER A 69 11.46 -5.32 -3.08
CA SER A 69 11.25 -5.03 -1.66
C SER A 69 12.49 -5.25 -0.77
N GLY A 70 13.61 -5.72 -1.33
CA GLY A 70 14.83 -6.11 -0.59
C GLY A 70 14.84 -7.55 -0.13
N TYR A 71 13.70 -8.19 0.04
CA TYR A 71 13.52 -9.58 0.44
C TYR A 71 12.79 -10.38 -0.63
N PHE A 72 13.28 -11.60 -0.90
CA PHE A 72 12.63 -12.56 -1.78
C PHE A 72 12.68 -13.94 -1.12
N TYR A 73 11.53 -14.53 -0.84
CA TYR A 73 11.41 -15.76 -0.04
C TYR A 73 12.29 -16.92 -0.51
N PRO A 74 12.48 -17.22 -1.80
CA PRO A 74 13.37 -18.28 -2.27
C PRO A 74 14.86 -18.06 -1.99
N ASP A 75 15.30 -16.87 -1.61
CA ASP A 75 16.70 -16.58 -1.32
C ASP A 75 17.12 -17.17 0.03
N THR A 76 18.41 -17.49 0.14
CA THR A 76 18.99 -18.16 1.35
C THR A 76 20.10 -17.32 1.99
N THR A 77 20.23 -16.04 1.62
CA THR A 77 21.22 -15.13 2.16
C THR A 77 20.59 -13.86 2.71
N ILE A 78 21.21 -13.30 3.74
CA ILE A 78 20.94 -11.96 4.26
C ILE A 78 22.23 -11.18 4.27
N ALA A 79 22.20 -9.97 3.68
CA ALA A 79 23.36 -9.07 3.56
C ALA A 79 23.19 -7.77 4.37
N GLY A 80 22.14 -7.68 5.20
CA GLY A 80 21.91 -6.57 6.10
C GLY A 80 20.44 -6.41 6.47
N PHE A 81 20.20 -5.44 7.33
CA PHE A 81 18.87 -5.00 7.80
C PHE A 81 18.80 -3.50 7.62
N SER A 82 18.06 -3.05 6.59
CA SER A 82 17.91 -1.63 6.29
C SER A 82 16.60 -1.06 6.86
N HIS A 83 16.52 0.27 6.95
CA HIS A 83 15.44 0.98 7.66
C HIS A 83 14.36 1.50 6.72
N THR A 84 14.55 1.37 5.41
CA THR A 84 13.62 1.88 4.39
C THR A 84 13.42 0.86 3.29
N HIS A 85 12.14 0.57 2.98
CA HIS A 85 11.72 -0.37 1.93
C HIS A 85 10.45 0.10 1.26
N LEU A 86 10.25 -0.30 0.01
CA LEU A 86 8.96 -0.20 -0.68
C LEU A 86 8.22 -1.54 -0.58
N SER A 87 6.91 -1.51 -0.50
CA SER A 87 6.06 -2.71 -0.46
C SER A 87 5.18 -2.78 -1.68
N GLY A 88 5.33 -3.87 -2.44
CA GLY A 88 4.47 -4.19 -3.56
C GLY A 88 4.65 -3.33 -4.80
N THR A 89 5.69 -2.53 -4.90
CA THR A 89 5.89 -1.66 -6.05
C THR A 89 6.62 -2.35 -7.19
N GLY A 90 6.47 -1.83 -8.42
CA GLY A 90 7.27 -2.21 -9.57
C GLY A 90 8.66 -1.56 -9.64
N ALA A 91 9.15 -0.92 -8.57
CA ALA A 91 10.43 -0.24 -8.54
C ALA A 91 11.21 -0.55 -7.27
N GLY A 92 12.48 -0.84 -7.44
CA GLY A 92 13.43 -1.08 -6.36
C GLY A 92 14.20 0.17 -6.00
N ASP A 93 13.84 0.79 -4.89
CA ASP A 93 14.47 1.98 -4.36
C ASP A 93 14.63 1.87 -2.85
N LEU A 94 15.33 2.82 -2.21
CA LEU A 94 15.53 2.95 -0.77
C LEU A 94 16.69 2.06 -0.24
N TYR A 95 16.46 1.17 0.76
CA TYR A 95 17.45 0.34 1.46
C TYR A 95 18.46 1.14 2.28
N ASP A 96 18.02 2.25 2.88
CA ASP A 96 18.88 3.15 3.62
C ASP A 96 19.24 2.60 4.99
N ILE A 97 20.45 2.98 5.46
CA ILE A 97 20.94 2.74 6.82
C ILE A 97 20.90 1.24 7.14
N SER A 98 21.69 0.46 6.38
CA SER A 98 21.74 -1.00 6.48
C SER A 98 22.82 -1.44 7.49
N PHE A 99 22.39 -2.20 8.52
CA PHE A 99 23.27 -2.82 9.50
C PHE A 99 23.42 -4.31 9.27
N MET A 100 24.63 -4.85 9.51
CA MET A 100 24.93 -6.29 9.45
C MET A 100 25.80 -6.72 10.62
N PRO A 101 25.27 -7.49 11.59
CA PRO A 101 26.06 -8.07 12.68
C PRO A 101 26.80 -9.30 12.22
N VAL A 102 28.06 -9.46 12.66
CA VAL A 102 28.93 -10.59 12.32
C VAL A 102 29.83 -10.99 13.50
N THR A 103 30.38 -12.21 13.45
CA THR A 103 31.52 -12.63 14.27
C THR A 103 32.75 -12.84 13.37
N ARG A 104 33.95 -12.80 13.93
CA ARG A 104 35.17 -13.05 13.16
C ARG A 104 35.54 -14.53 13.15
N PRO A 105 36.02 -15.09 12.01
CA PRO A 105 36.14 -14.43 10.70
C PRO A 105 34.74 -14.29 10.05
N TYR A 106 34.51 -13.21 9.30
CA TYR A 106 33.27 -13.00 8.57
C TYR A 106 33.40 -13.36 7.08
N LYS A 107 32.28 -13.67 6.43
CA LYS A 107 32.16 -13.97 5.00
C LYS A 107 31.94 -12.68 4.20
N GLU A 108 32.64 -12.60 3.09
CA GLU A 108 32.47 -11.51 2.12
C GLU A 108 32.51 -12.08 0.70
N ALA A 109 31.58 -11.68 -0.11
CA ALA A 109 31.48 -12.01 -1.52
C ALA A 109 31.71 -10.74 -2.37
N PRO A 110 32.02 -10.88 -3.67
CA PRO A 110 32.00 -9.74 -4.58
C PRO A 110 30.64 -9.02 -4.58
N ALA A 111 30.66 -7.72 -4.90
CA ALA A 111 29.44 -6.97 -5.09
C ALA A 111 28.50 -7.68 -6.11
N PRO A 112 27.19 -7.62 -5.93
CA PRO A 112 26.46 -6.74 -5.00
C PRO A 112 26.30 -7.28 -3.58
N LEU A 113 26.57 -8.57 -3.29
CA LEU A 113 26.26 -9.20 -2.02
C LEU A 113 27.08 -8.61 -0.85
N GLY A 114 28.40 -8.46 -0.99
CA GLY A 114 29.29 -7.96 0.07
C GLY A 114 29.35 -8.90 1.28
N ILE A 115 29.22 -8.36 2.49
CA ILE A 115 29.17 -9.13 3.74
C ILE A 115 27.76 -9.73 3.90
N TYR A 116 27.70 -11.05 4.16
CA TYR A 116 26.42 -11.77 4.22
C TYR A 116 26.48 -12.93 5.20
N SER A 117 25.31 -13.46 5.52
CA SER A 117 25.14 -14.78 6.17
C SER A 117 24.10 -15.61 5.42
N THR A 118 24.27 -16.91 5.47
CA THR A 118 23.16 -17.85 5.14
C THR A 118 22.16 -17.90 6.28
N PHE A 119 20.90 -18.21 5.94
CA PHE A 119 19.81 -18.42 6.90
C PHE A 119 18.86 -19.55 6.43
N SER A 120 17.93 -19.91 7.28
CA SER A 120 16.89 -20.91 6.99
C SER A 120 15.54 -20.41 7.47
N HIS A 121 14.48 -20.60 6.65
CA HIS A 121 13.11 -20.28 7.03
C HIS A 121 12.60 -21.06 8.26
N ASN A 122 13.24 -22.20 8.60
CA ASN A 122 12.94 -22.92 9.86
C ASN A 122 13.40 -22.16 11.11
N GLU A 123 14.27 -21.18 10.95
CA GLU A 123 14.84 -20.34 12.01
C GLU A 123 14.51 -18.87 11.82
N GLU A 124 13.46 -18.61 11.03
CA GLU A 124 12.91 -17.28 10.71
C GLU A 124 11.46 -17.19 11.22
N ALA A 125 11.03 -16.00 11.64
CA ALA A 125 9.64 -15.74 11.97
C ALA A 125 9.33 -14.26 11.77
N ALA A 126 8.11 -13.97 11.29
CA ALA A 126 7.57 -12.63 11.14
C ALA A 126 6.16 -12.57 11.74
N SER A 127 5.81 -11.41 12.28
CA SER A 127 4.47 -11.07 12.75
C SER A 127 4.27 -9.55 12.74
N ALA A 128 3.09 -9.06 13.01
CA ALA A 128 2.83 -7.63 13.01
C ALA A 128 3.79 -6.86 13.94
N GLY A 129 4.66 -6.03 13.35
CA GLY A 129 5.64 -5.22 14.08
C GLY A 129 6.86 -5.97 14.63
N TYR A 130 7.10 -7.20 14.17
CA TYR A 130 8.22 -8.02 14.64
C TYR A 130 8.75 -8.95 13.53
N TYR A 131 10.07 -9.09 13.50
CA TYR A 131 10.77 -10.08 12.67
C TYR A 131 11.95 -10.67 13.45
N ARG A 132 12.27 -11.94 13.20
CA ARG A 132 13.49 -12.58 13.74
C ARG A 132 14.09 -13.55 12.73
N VAL A 133 15.42 -13.74 12.80
CA VAL A 133 16.16 -14.74 12.01
C VAL A 133 17.48 -15.12 12.69
N LEU A 134 17.91 -16.37 12.50
CA LEU A 134 19.26 -16.81 12.87
C LEU A 134 20.23 -16.64 11.69
N LEU A 135 21.25 -15.83 11.85
CA LEU A 135 22.39 -15.75 10.93
C LEU A 135 23.30 -16.95 11.18
N GLN A 136 23.16 -17.99 10.35
CA GLN A 136 23.76 -19.31 10.58
C GLN A 136 25.30 -19.28 10.58
N ASP A 137 25.90 -18.47 9.71
CA ASP A 137 27.35 -18.39 9.60
C ASP A 137 28.04 -17.78 10.83
N TYR A 138 27.28 -17.01 11.62
CA TYR A 138 27.80 -16.28 12.78
C TYR A 138 27.17 -16.72 14.09
N ASN A 139 26.13 -17.60 14.03
CA ASN A 139 25.33 -17.98 15.19
C ASN A 139 24.82 -16.75 15.97
N ILE A 140 24.29 -15.76 15.23
CA ILE A 140 23.69 -14.54 15.79
C ILE A 140 22.20 -14.60 15.58
N ASN A 141 21.40 -14.52 16.66
CA ASN A 141 19.98 -14.28 16.54
C ASN A 141 19.72 -12.80 16.38
N VAL A 142 18.99 -12.43 15.33
CA VAL A 142 18.56 -11.05 15.04
C VAL A 142 17.07 -10.94 15.27
N GLU A 143 16.65 -9.94 16.03
CA GLU A 143 15.26 -9.58 16.24
C GLU A 143 15.04 -8.12 15.94
N LEU A 144 13.95 -7.80 15.25
CA LEU A 144 13.60 -6.46 14.79
C LEU A 144 12.22 -6.06 15.30
N THR A 145 12.09 -4.81 15.75
CA THR A 145 10.82 -4.13 15.98
C THR A 145 10.94 -2.66 15.63
N ALA A 146 9.82 -1.93 15.53
CA ALA A 146 9.86 -0.54 15.12
C ALA A 146 8.80 0.31 15.84
N THR A 147 9.14 1.59 16.02
CA THR A 147 8.17 2.68 16.25
C THR A 147 7.89 3.41 14.92
N GLU A 148 7.23 4.55 14.96
CA GLU A 148 6.93 5.29 13.73
C GLU A 148 8.19 5.78 13.01
N ARG A 149 9.22 6.21 13.76
CA ARG A 149 10.44 6.83 13.21
C ARG A 149 11.73 6.14 13.62
N CYS A 150 11.64 5.04 14.39
CA CYS A 150 12.81 4.34 14.89
C CYS A 150 12.73 2.85 14.62
N GLY A 151 13.84 2.27 14.13
CA GLY A 151 14.10 0.84 14.10
C GLY A 151 14.86 0.41 15.36
N ILE A 152 14.48 -0.71 15.96
CA ILE A 152 15.10 -1.30 17.13
C ILE A 152 15.51 -2.72 16.78
N GLN A 153 16.81 -2.97 16.81
CA GLN A 153 17.39 -4.26 16.48
C GLN A 153 18.05 -4.85 17.72
N ARG A 154 17.77 -6.11 18.03
CA ARG A 154 18.42 -6.90 19.08
C ARG A 154 19.25 -7.99 18.44
N TYR A 155 20.55 -7.99 18.73
CA TYR A 155 21.49 -9.01 18.29
C TYR A 155 21.97 -9.82 19.47
N THR A 156 21.64 -11.12 19.52
CA THR A 156 22.14 -12.04 20.53
C THR A 156 23.37 -12.75 19.98
N PHE A 157 24.52 -12.43 20.54
CA PHE A 157 25.83 -12.92 20.08
C PHE A 157 26.29 -14.16 20.84
N PRO A 158 27.07 -15.07 20.20
CA PRO A 158 27.92 -16.00 20.90
C PRO A 158 29.10 -15.27 21.58
N LYS A 159 29.88 -15.97 22.39
CA LYS A 159 31.18 -15.43 22.86
C LYS A 159 32.15 -15.31 21.68
N ALA A 160 32.48 -14.09 21.26
CA ALA A 160 33.27 -13.83 20.07
C ALA A 160 33.93 -12.43 20.06
N GLU A 161 34.86 -12.25 19.13
CA GLU A 161 35.15 -10.93 18.57
C GLU A 161 34.04 -10.60 17.56
N ALA A 162 33.13 -9.74 17.94
CA ALA A 162 31.95 -9.38 17.17
C ALA A 162 32.14 -8.02 16.48
N SER A 163 31.41 -7.81 15.41
CA SER A 163 31.36 -6.51 14.74
C SER A 163 29.95 -6.23 14.22
N VAL A 164 29.57 -4.97 14.16
CA VAL A 164 28.37 -4.49 13.47
C VAL A 164 28.81 -3.57 12.35
N PHE A 165 28.51 -3.94 11.12
CA PHE A 165 28.74 -3.10 9.95
C PHE A 165 27.56 -2.15 9.72
N LEU A 166 27.85 -0.91 9.34
CA LEU A 166 26.91 0.05 8.78
C LEU A 166 27.32 0.34 7.34
N ASN A 167 26.46 0.03 6.39
CA ASN A 167 26.73 0.21 4.96
C ASN A 167 25.85 1.32 4.38
N LEU A 168 26.44 2.48 4.10
CA LEU A 168 25.78 3.61 3.43
C LEU A 168 26.08 3.66 1.91
N LYS A 169 26.87 2.71 1.40
CA LYS A 169 27.14 2.56 -0.03
C LYS A 169 26.14 1.68 -0.74
N LYS A 170 25.40 0.84 0.03
CA LYS A 170 24.53 -0.18 -0.52
C LYS A 170 23.46 0.45 -1.43
N ALA A 171 23.39 -0.07 -2.64
CA ALA A 171 22.34 0.18 -3.60
C ALA A 171 21.94 -1.19 -4.16
N MET A 172 20.66 -1.49 -4.23
CA MET A 172 20.23 -2.82 -4.64
C MET A 172 19.67 -2.86 -6.05
N ASN A 173 18.82 -1.97 -6.46
CA ASN A 173 18.21 -1.99 -7.79
C ASN A 173 18.52 -0.70 -8.56
N TRP A 174 17.64 0.28 -8.54
CA TRP A 174 17.77 1.52 -9.33
C TRP A 174 18.32 2.69 -8.52
N ASP A 175 18.30 2.55 -7.20
CA ASP A 175 18.87 3.52 -6.29
C ASP A 175 20.40 3.47 -6.27
N PHE A 176 21.05 4.62 -6.17
CA PHE A 176 22.48 4.74 -5.96
C PHE A 176 22.83 5.90 -5.03
N THR A 177 23.84 5.69 -4.20
CA THR A 177 24.31 6.71 -3.26
C THR A 177 24.98 7.85 -3.99
N LEU A 178 24.55 9.08 -3.71
CA LEU A 178 25.17 10.32 -4.19
C LEU A 178 26.25 10.80 -3.23
N ASP A 179 25.93 10.79 -1.93
CA ASP A 179 26.83 11.20 -0.85
C ASP A 179 26.38 10.57 0.46
N SER A 180 27.31 10.33 1.37
CA SER A 180 27.00 9.87 2.71
C SER A 180 28.03 10.35 3.72
N TYR A 181 27.69 10.30 4.99
CA TYR A 181 28.54 10.76 6.09
C TYR A 181 28.25 9.97 7.37
N ILE A 182 29.30 9.71 8.14
CA ILE A 182 29.19 9.12 9.48
C ILE A 182 30.05 9.92 10.45
N GLU A 183 29.47 10.28 11.59
CA GLU A 183 30.14 10.91 12.72
C GLU A 183 29.98 10.05 13.97
N VAL A 184 31.08 9.79 14.67
CA VAL A 184 31.11 9.13 15.96
C VAL A 184 31.02 10.21 17.04
N ILE A 185 29.93 10.25 17.79
CA ILE A 185 29.69 11.22 18.87
C ILE A 185 30.39 10.77 20.15
N ASP A 186 30.19 9.50 20.50
CA ASP A 186 30.81 8.85 21.66
C ASP A 186 30.90 7.33 21.41
N SER A 187 31.27 6.55 22.43
CA SER A 187 31.46 5.10 22.29
C SER A 187 30.19 4.29 22.11
N VAL A 188 29.01 4.91 22.15
CA VAL A 188 27.70 4.27 21.93
C VAL A 188 26.83 4.98 20.90
N THR A 189 27.20 6.20 20.47
CA THR A 189 26.37 7.05 19.64
C THR A 189 27.07 7.42 18.33
N ILE A 190 26.39 7.17 17.22
CA ILE A 190 26.80 7.61 15.89
C ILE A 190 25.65 8.35 15.22
N ARG A 191 25.95 9.24 14.26
CA ARG A 191 24.95 9.87 13.40
C ARG A 191 25.52 10.10 12.01
N GLY A 192 24.67 10.41 11.06
CA GLY A 192 25.11 10.67 9.70
C GLY A 192 23.92 10.83 8.75
N TYR A 193 24.23 10.64 7.47
CA TYR A 193 23.23 10.67 6.41
C TYR A 193 23.64 9.80 5.22
N ARG A 194 22.64 9.44 4.43
CA ARG A 194 22.76 8.91 3.07
C ARG A 194 21.88 9.74 2.14
N PHE A 195 22.47 10.33 1.12
CA PHE A 195 21.78 10.96 0.00
C PHE A 195 21.87 10.05 -1.20
N SER A 196 20.76 9.84 -1.86
CA SER A 196 20.66 8.92 -2.97
C SER A 196 19.77 9.45 -4.08
N GLN A 197 19.85 8.81 -5.21
CA GLN A 197 18.99 9.03 -6.36
C GLN A 197 18.63 7.67 -6.96
N GLY A 198 17.37 7.50 -7.26
CA GLY A 198 16.81 6.35 -7.94
C GLY A 198 15.51 6.78 -8.58
N TRP A 199 14.43 6.19 -8.19
CA TRP A 199 13.07 6.60 -8.54
C TRP A 199 12.77 7.97 -7.92
N SER A 200 13.05 8.13 -6.62
CA SER A 200 13.12 9.47 -6.02
C SER A 200 14.32 10.23 -6.58
N PRO A 201 14.14 11.42 -7.18
CA PRO A 201 15.22 12.16 -7.83
C PRO A 201 16.24 12.79 -6.85
N ASN A 202 15.88 12.95 -5.58
CA ASN A 202 16.70 13.61 -4.57
C ASN A 202 16.29 13.16 -3.16
N GLN A 203 16.73 11.97 -2.76
CA GLN A 203 16.38 11.37 -1.49
C GLN A 203 17.38 11.74 -0.40
N HIS A 204 16.89 12.24 0.72
CA HIS A 204 17.68 12.54 1.90
C HIS A 204 17.22 11.69 3.08
N VAL A 205 18.12 10.89 3.63
CA VAL A 205 17.91 10.13 4.86
C VAL A 205 19.03 10.41 5.85
N TYR A 206 18.69 11.12 6.90
CA TYR A 206 19.55 11.35 8.05
C TYR A 206 19.25 10.32 9.12
N PHE A 207 20.26 9.99 9.95
CA PHE A 207 20.05 9.03 11.04
C PHE A 207 20.82 9.41 12.30
N GLN A 208 20.35 8.90 13.43
CA GLN A 208 21.12 8.76 14.67
C GLN A 208 20.89 7.37 15.24
N THR A 209 22.01 6.71 15.59
CA THR A 209 21.99 5.36 16.17
C THR A 209 22.62 5.37 17.54
N ARG A 210 22.01 4.63 18.48
CA ARG A 210 22.53 4.37 19.82
C ARG A 210 22.67 2.88 20.03
N PHE A 211 23.88 2.41 20.32
CA PHE A 211 24.20 1.07 20.77
C PHE A 211 23.95 0.94 22.28
N SER A 212 23.46 -0.21 22.76
CA SER A 212 23.28 -0.46 24.19
C SER A 212 24.60 -0.76 24.90
N LYS A 213 25.66 -1.10 24.16
CA LYS A 213 27.01 -1.43 24.65
C LYS A 213 28.05 -0.55 23.96
N PRO A 214 29.06 -0.01 24.67
CA PRO A 214 30.18 0.69 24.03
C PRO A 214 30.96 -0.23 23.08
N PHE A 215 31.23 0.25 21.88
CA PHE A 215 32.18 -0.40 20.98
C PHE A 215 33.61 -0.12 21.45
N VAL A 216 34.47 -1.11 21.29
CA VAL A 216 35.88 -1.05 21.73
C VAL A 216 36.81 -0.41 20.69
N ALA A 217 36.41 -0.46 19.41
CA ALA A 217 37.06 0.16 18.28
C ALA A 217 36.05 0.40 17.15
N TYR A 218 36.39 1.27 16.22
CA TYR A 218 35.68 1.42 14.96
C TYR A 218 36.66 1.63 13.80
N HIS A 219 36.19 1.30 12.61
CA HIS A 219 36.91 1.49 11.36
C HIS A 219 35.96 2.04 10.31
N MET A 220 36.43 2.99 9.49
CA MET A 220 35.65 3.61 8.41
C MET A 220 36.40 3.51 7.10
N ASP A 221 35.77 2.88 6.12
CA ASP A 221 36.21 2.87 4.73
C ASP A 221 35.37 3.85 3.91
N THR A 222 36.02 4.57 3.01
CA THR A 222 35.40 5.54 2.13
C THR A 222 35.67 5.23 0.68
N THR A 223 34.64 5.42 -0.16
CA THR A 223 34.75 5.31 -1.62
C THR A 223 34.31 6.63 -2.25
N ALA A 224 35.12 7.22 -3.11
CA ALA A 224 34.73 8.40 -3.87
C ALA A 224 33.66 8.01 -4.91
N ILE A 225 32.58 8.79 -4.98
CA ILE A 225 31.50 8.66 -5.96
C ILE A 225 31.59 9.82 -6.95
N VAL A 226 31.73 9.50 -8.24
CA VAL A 226 31.74 10.50 -9.32
C VAL A 226 30.42 10.40 -10.08
N THR A 227 29.56 11.39 -9.94
CA THR A 227 28.33 11.49 -10.72
C THR A 227 28.61 12.05 -12.10
N LYS A 228 28.21 11.32 -13.16
CA LYS A 228 28.52 11.68 -14.57
C LYS A 228 27.95 13.03 -15.00
N ASP A 229 26.82 13.45 -14.41
CA ASP A 229 26.08 14.61 -14.91
C ASP A 229 26.41 15.94 -14.21
N LYS A 230 27.06 15.93 -13.05
CA LYS A 230 27.33 17.16 -12.27
C LYS A 230 28.78 17.37 -11.89
N GLY A 231 29.68 16.44 -12.17
CA GLY A 231 31.11 16.53 -11.76
C GLY A 231 31.30 16.66 -10.23
N GLN A 232 30.26 16.40 -9.44
CA GLN A 232 30.33 16.39 -7.99
C GLN A 232 30.94 15.08 -7.52
N ILE A 233 31.89 15.17 -6.63
CA ILE A 233 32.49 14.02 -5.96
C ILE A 233 31.81 13.91 -4.60
N GLY A 234 30.95 12.91 -4.46
CA GLY A 234 30.41 12.48 -3.19
C GLY A 234 31.28 11.41 -2.54
N THR A 235 30.92 11.00 -1.34
CA THR A 235 31.64 9.97 -0.58
C THR A 235 30.64 8.91 -0.09
N ALA A 236 30.94 7.63 -0.30
CA ALA A 236 30.22 6.53 0.30
C ALA A 236 31.03 5.95 1.47
N TYR A 237 30.35 5.78 2.62
CA TYR A 237 30.92 5.22 3.83
C TYR A 237 30.44 3.79 4.07
N ILE A 238 31.40 2.95 4.52
CA ILE A 238 31.13 1.69 5.21
C ILE A 238 31.86 1.76 6.54
N ALA A 239 31.13 1.63 7.64
CA ALA A 239 31.72 1.64 8.97
C ALA A 239 31.59 0.25 9.61
N ARG A 240 32.55 -0.10 10.46
CA ARG A 240 32.56 -1.29 11.29
C ARG A 240 32.80 -0.88 12.75
N PHE A 241 31.95 -1.34 13.64
CA PHE A 241 32.03 -1.12 15.08
C PHE A 241 32.33 -2.45 15.75
N ASP A 242 33.41 -2.55 16.52
CA ASP A 242 33.93 -3.78 17.09
C ASP A 242 33.52 -3.91 18.56
N PHE A 243 33.13 -5.14 18.95
CA PHE A 243 32.71 -5.49 20.30
C PHE A 243 33.38 -6.79 20.73
N ASN A 244 33.62 -6.96 22.04
CA ASN A 244 33.90 -8.25 22.65
C ASN A 244 32.64 -8.75 23.31
N THR A 245 32.11 -9.89 22.88
CA THR A 245 30.85 -10.43 23.39
C THR A 245 31.07 -11.69 24.23
N GLU A 246 30.30 -11.85 25.28
CA GLU A 246 30.15 -13.08 26.02
C GLU A 246 29.04 -13.94 25.39
N LYS A 247 28.90 -15.19 25.87
CA LYS A 247 27.86 -16.09 25.38
C LYS A 247 26.46 -15.52 25.70
N ASP A 248 25.58 -15.53 24.70
CA ASP A 248 24.19 -15.05 24.77
C ASP A 248 24.09 -13.55 25.17
N GLU A 249 25.12 -12.76 24.86
CA GLU A 249 25.08 -11.33 25.11
C GLU A 249 24.27 -10.56 24.07
N GLU A 250 23.34 -9.76 24.55
CA GLU A 250 22.49 -8.92 23.71
C GLU A 250 23.10 -7.52 23.49
N ILE A 251 23.13 -7.08 22.24
CA ILE A 251 23.44 -5.71 21.86
C ILE A 251 22.25 -5.13 21.11
N LEU A 252 21.68 -4.04 21.62
CA LEU A 252 20.62 -3.29 20.96
C LEU A 252 21.24 -2.21 20.06
N VAL A 253 20.65 -2.06 18.87
CA VAL A 253 20.97 -1.01 17.89
C VAL A 253 19.67 -0.25 17.62
N ASN A 254 19.55 0.92 18.25
CA ASN A 254 18.37 1.76 18.15
C ASN A 254 18.67 2.92 17.19
N THR A 255 18.01 2.94 16.05
CA THR A 255 18.25 3.92 14.98
C THR A 255 16.98 4.69 14.67
N ALA A 256 17.02 6.00 14.76
CA ALA A 256 15.98 6.87 14.20
C ALA A 256 16.45 7.45 12.87
N ILE A 257 15.47 7.67 11.97
CA ILE A 257 15.69 8.37 10.71
C ILE A 257 14.92 9.69 10.64
N SER A 258 15.33 10.57 9.73
CA SER A 258 14.72 11.87 9.45
C SER A 258 14.95 12.23 7.99
N GLY A 259 13.97 12.82 7.31
CA GLY A 259 14.16 13.44 5.99
C GLY A 259 14.74 14.86 6.06
N VAL A 260 15.00 15.40 7.25
CA VAL A 260 15.28 16.82 7.49
C VAL A 260 16.72 17.07 7.92
N SER A 261 17.18 16.40 8.99
CA SER A 261 18.52 16.63 9.54
C SER A 261 18.94 15.53 10.55
N MET A 262 20.26 15.49 10.86
CA MET A 262 20.77 14.63 11.93
C MET A 262 20.19 15.01 13.30
N GLU A 263 19.92 16.28 13.53
CA GLU A 263 19.27 16.78 14.75
C GLU A 263 17.79 16.35 14.80
N GLY A 264 17.10 16.28 13.65
CA GLY A 264 15.76 15.70 13.51
C GLY A 264 15.73 14.24 13.92
N ALA A 265 16.66 13.44 13.39
CA ALA A 265 16.83 12.03 13.77
C ALA A 265 17.13 11.87 15.28
N ALA A 266 17.96 12.75 15.86
CA ALA A 266 18.24 12.75 17.30
C ALA A 266 16.99 13.00 18.15
N LYS A 267 16.15 13.96 17.75
CA LYS A 267 14.86 14.25 18.41
C LYS A 267 13.89 13.08 18.29
N ASN A 268 13.80 12.46 17.12
CA ASN A 268 12.97 11.29 16.89
C ASN A 268 13.39 10.13 17.81
N LEU A 269 14.70 9.85 17.90
CA LEU A 269 15.25 8.81 18.77
C LEU A 269 14.95 9.08 20.25
N GLN A 270 15.15 10.32 20.69
CA GLN A 270 14.89 10.71 22.08
C GLN A 270 13.41 10.63 22.45
N ALA A 271 12.52 11.00 21.52
CA ALA A 271 11.09 11.02 21.77
C ALA A 271 10.49 9.60 21.79
N GLU A 272 10.87 8.75 20.83
CA GLU A 272 10.23 7.47 20.64
C GLU A 272 10.96 6.29 21.32
N VAL A 273 12.31 6.33 21.40
CA VAL A 273 13.13 5.24 21.93
C VAL A 273 14.15 5.77 22.96
N PRO A 274 13.70 6.39 24.07
CA PRO A 274 14.61 6.91 25.10
C PRO A 274 15.34 5.80 25.88
N LEU A 275 14.83 4.58 25.91
CA LEU A 275 15.36 3.46 26.69
C LEU A 275 15.98 2.39 25.78
N ASN A 276 16.87 1.56 26.37
CA ASN A 276 17.36 0.32 25.73
C ASN A 276 16.53 -0.84 26.26
N ASP A 277 15.30 -1.03 25.74
CA ASP A 277 14.33 -2.04 26.19
C ASP A 277 13.55 -2.57 24.98
N PHE A 278 14.09 -3.58 24.33
CA PHE A 278 13.49 -4.19 23.13
C PHE A 278 12.09 -4.73 23.42
N ASP A 279 11.91 -5.45 24.51
CA ASP A 279 10.65 -6.16 24.82
C ASP A 279 9.51 -5.19 25.07
N LYS A 280 9.81 -4.02 25.69
CA LYS A 280 8.84 -2.91 25.83
C LYS A 280 8.34 -2.44 24.46
N TYR A 281 9.25 -2.11 23.54
CA TYR A 281 8.89 -1.57 22.23
C TYR A 281 8.20 -2.60 21.35
N HIS A 282 8.62 -3.87 21.40
CA HIS A 282 7.92 -4.98 20.72
C HIS A 282 6.48 -5.11 21.23
N LYS A 283 6.27 -5.12 22.55
CA LYS A 283 4.92 -5.16 23.13
C LYS A 283 4.05 -3.97 22.70
N GLU A 284 4.63 -2.77 22.65
CA GLU A 284 3.93 -1.55 22.21
C GLU A 284 3.61 -1.61 20.72
N ALA A 285 4.49 -2.19 19.87
CA ALA A 285 4.24 -2.39 18.46
C ALA A 285 3.06 -3.36 18.23
N VAL A 286 3.04 -4.50 18.92
CA VAL A 286 1.91 -5.46 18.88
C VAL A 286 0.60 -4.81 19.30
N ALA A 287 0.60 -4.05 20.40
CA ALA A 287 -0.61 -3.35 20.87
C ALA A 287 -1.10 -2.30 19.86
N ARG A 288 -0.18 -1.59 19.21
CA ARG A 288 -0.50 -0.60 18.18
C ARG A 288 -1.14 -1.26 16.96
N TRP A 289 -0.58 -2.36 16.49
CA TRP A 289 -1.15 -3.14 15.40
C TRP A 289 -2.51 -3.73 15.76
N ASN A 290 -2.66 -4.31 16.96
CA ASN A 290 -3.94 -4.87 17.40
C ASN A 290 -5.05 -3.82 17.38
N LYS A 291 -4.75 -2.59 17.83
CA LYS A 291 -5.69 -1.46 17.79
C LYS A 291 -6.14 -1.11 16.38
N GLU A 292 -5.24 -1.12 15.40
CA GLU A 292 -5.59 -0.84 14.01
C GLU A 292 -6.40 -1.98 13.38
N LEU A 293 -5.98 -3.24 13.59
CA LEU A 293 -6.64 -4.43 13.07
C LEU A 293 -8.05 -4.63 13.63
N SER A 294 -8.28 -4.25 14.89
CA SER A 294 -9.59 -4.36 15.56
C SER A 294 -10.67 -3.42 14.99
N LYS A 295 -10.32 -2.48 14.09
CA LYS A 295 -11.30 -1.61 13.44
C LYS A 295 -12.26 -2.36 12.54
N ILE A 296 -11.85 -3.53 12.00
CA ILE A 296 -12.71 -4.42 11.23
C ILE A 296 -12.59 -5.81 11.81
N GLU A 297 -13.65 -6.27 12.46
CA GLU A 297 -13.73 -7.60 13.04
C GLU A 297 -14.45 -8.54 12.07
N VAL A 298 -13.88 -9.71 11.82
CA VAL A 298 -14.52 -10.77 11.06
C VAL A 298 -14.65 -12.03 11.90
N ASN A 299 -15.75 -12.72 11.74
CA ASN A 299 -16.01 -14.01 12.35
C ASN A 299 -16.05 -15.08 11.27
N GLY A 300 -15.22 -16.11 11.38
CA GLY A 300 -15.14 -17.20 10.42
C GLY A 300 -14.43 -18.41 11.03
N ASN A 301 -14.71 -19.60 10.47
CA ASN A 301 -14.16 -20.85 10.95
C ASN A 301 -12.91 -21.31 10.18
N ASN A 302 -12.58 -20.65 9.08
CA ASN A 302 -11.38 -20.94 8.28
C ASN A 302 -10.25 -20.03 8.72
N THR A 303 -9.20 -20.61 9.34
CA THR A 303 -8.04 -19.87 9.83
C THR A 303 -7.27 -19.21 8.67
N ASP A 304 -7.15 -19.86 7.51
CA ASP A 304 -6.42 -19.29 6.37
C ASP A 304 -7.11 -18.04 5.84
N ASP A 305 -8.46 -18.02 5.82
CA ASP A 305 -9.21 -16.82 5.42
C ASP A 305 -9.04 -15.67 6.43
N LEU A 306 -8.98 -15.99 7.74
CA LEU A 306 -8.67 -14.99 8.77
C LEU A 306 -7.26 -14.44 8.59
N VAL A 307 -6.27 -15.30 8.32
CA VAL A 307 -4.88 -14.89 8.07
C VAL A 307 -4.80 -14.00 6.82
N LYS A 308 -5.40 -14.41 5.70
CA LYS A 308 -5.45 -13.58 4.48
C LYS A 308 -6.08 -12.21 4.76
N PHE A 309 -7.18 -12.17 5.49
CA PHE A 309 -7.93 -10.93 5.75
C PHE A 309 -7.15 -9.95 6.64
N TYR A 310 -6.63 -10.41 7.78
CA TYR A 310 -5.89 -9.52 8.68
C TYR A 310 -4.51 -9.15 8.12
N THR A 311 -3.88 -10.02 7.32
CA THR A 311 -2.66 -9.65 6.58
C THR A 311 -2.96 -8.63 5.49
N ALA A 312 -4.10 -8.73 4.80
CA ALA A 312 -4.50 -7.71 3.83
C ALA A 312 -4.73 -6.35 4.51
N ILE A 313 -5.42 -6.30 5.66
CA ILE A 313 -5.54 -5.05 6.44
C ILE A 313 -4.15 -4.53 6.85
N TYR A 314 -3.25 -5.40 7.31
CA TYR A 314 -1.87 -5.04 7.65
C TYR A 314 -1.14 -4.41 6.46
N HIS A 315 -1.20 -5.02 5.27
CA HIS A 315 -0.57 -4.48 4.06
C HIS A 315 -1.11 -3.10 3.66
N THR A 316 -2.40 -2.82 3.85
CA THR A 316 -2.97 -1.48 3.56
C THR A 316 -2.40 -0.37 4.44
N MET A 317 -1.66 -0.70 5.51
CA MET A 317 -1.07 0.27 6.45
C MET A 317 0.46 0.31 6.40
N ILE A 318 1.08 -0.37 5.42
CA ILE A 318 2.53 -0.29 5.19
C ILE A 318 2.88 1.01 4.45
N ALA A 319 2.11 1.37 3.46
CA ALA A 319 2.17 2.64 2.73
C ALA A 319 0.76 3.27 2.65
N PRO A 320 0.65 4.61 2.53
CA PRO A 320 1.72 5.62 2.57
C PRO A 320 2.39 5.74 3.94
N THR A 321 3.59 6.35 3.99
CA THR A 321 4.41 6.40 5.20
C THR A 321 4.50 7.82 5.77
N ILE A 322 4.56 7.96 7.10
CA ILE A 322 4.86 9.23 7.75
C ILE A 322 6.18 9.77 7.19
N PHE A 323 6.18 11.04 6.82
CA PHE A 323 7.36 11.76 6.30
C PHE A 323 7.52 13.13 6.98
N SER A 324 7.37 13.15 8.30
CA SER A 324 7.66 14.30 9.15
C SER A 324 8.28 13.84 10.47
N ASP A 325 9.21 14.62 10.99
CA ASP A 325 9.81 14.42 12.31
C ASP A 325 8.80 14.64 13.44
N VAL A 326 9.13 14.23 14.66
CA VAL A 326 8.25 14.40 15.84
C VAL A 326 7.88 15.85 16.13
N ASP A 327 8.67 16.81 15.66
CA ASP A 327 8.39 18.25 15.77
C ASP A 327 7.59 18.81 14.58
N GLY A 328 7.15 17.95 13.65
CA GLY A 328 6.38 18.29 12.46
C GLY A 328 7.22 18.77 11.28
N SER A 329 8.54 18.84 11.37
CA SER A 329 9.41 19.25 10.25
C SER A 329 9.43 18.19 9.15
N TYR A 330 9.40 18.60 7.87
CA TYR A 330 9.51 17.70 6.73
C TYR A 330 10.23 18.37 5.55
N TYR A 331 10.78 17.57 4.64
CA TYR A 331 11.46 18.02 3.43
C TYR A 331 10.48 18.03 2.25
N GLY A 332 10.32 19.18 1.61
CA GLY A 332 9.35 19.39 0.53
C GLY A 332 9.93 19.23 -0.87
N PRO A 333 9.07 19.11 -1.92
CA PRO A 333 9.48 18.97 -3.33
C PRO A 333 10.22 20.19 -3.89
N ASP A 334 10.14 21.33 -3.22
CA ASP A 334 10.89 22.56 -3.52
C ASP A 334 12.31 22.57 -2.92
N ASN A 335 12.75 21.44 -2.35
CA ASN A 335 14.00 21.28 -1.63
C ASN A 335 14.16 22.20 -0.42
N GLN A 336 13.04 22.55 0.22
CA GLN A 336 13.02 23.33 1.46
C GLN A 336 12.48 22.52 2.63
N ILE A 337 12.85 22.95 3.83
CA ILE A 337 12.28 22.38 5.06
C ILE A 337 11.01 23.14 5.42
N HIS A 338 9.93 22.40 5.61
CA HIS A 338 8.62 22.89 5.99
C HIS A 338 8.19 22.33 7.34
N LYS A 339 7.02 22.77 7.82
CA LYS A 339 6.45 22.31 9.08
C LYS A 339 4.97 21.97 8.96
N ALA A 340 4.62 20.79 9.40
CA ALA A 340 3.25 20.31 9.55
C ALA A 340 2.76 20.58 10.97
N ASP A 341 1.99 21.66 11.17
CA ASP A 341 1.47 22.04 12.48
C ASP A 341 0.10 21.39 12.73
N GLY A 342 0.05 20.41 13.65
CA GLY A 342 -1.18 19.72 14.04
C GLY A 342 -1.63 18.59 13.10
N TRP A 343 -0.84 18.22 12.09
CA TRP A 343 -1.04 17.12 11.18
C TRP A 343 0.28 16.40 10.87
N ASN A 344 0.23 15.21 10.32
CA ASN A 344 1.42 14.49 9.86
C ASN A 344 1.54 14.60 8.35
N ASN A 345 2.76 14.90 7.85
CA ASN A 345 3.05 14.77 6.42
C ASN A 345 3.34 13.31 6.08
N TYR A 346 2.93 12.89 4.87
CA TYR A 346 3.10 11.54 4.35
C TYR A 346 3.83 11.55 3.01
N SER A 347 4.43 10.43 2.68
CA SER A 347 5.07 10.14 1.40
C SER A 347 4.76 8.71 0.96
N THR A 348 5.30 8.27 -0.18
CA THR A 348 5.08 6.92 -0.74
C THR A 348 3.63 6.72 -1.16
N PHE A 349 3.20 7.56 -2.10
CA PHE A 349 1.84 7.52 -2.64
C PHE A 349 1.81 6.96 -4.06
N SER A 350 1.36 5.72 -4.21
CA SER A 350 1.06 5.08 -5.49
C SER A 350 -0.39 5.37 -5.88
N LEU A 351 -0.67 6.61 -6.32
CA LEU A 351 -2.06 7.10 -6.42
C LEU A 351 -2.85 6.48 -7.56
N TRP A 352 -2.20 6.07 -8.66
CA TRP A 352 -2.84 5.35 -9.76
C TRP A 352 -3.48 4.03 -9.29
N ASP A 353 -2.85 3.39 -8.32
CA ASP A 353 -3.30 2.14 -7.73
C ASP A 353 -4.31 2.40 -6.61
N THR A 354 -3.90 3.15 -5.60
CA THR A 354 -4.55 3.20 -4.29
C THR A 354 -5.85 4.01 -4.25
N PHE A 355 -6.09 4.93 -5.22
CA PHE A 355 -7.34 5.70 -5.27
C PHE A 355 -8.57 4.79 -5.43
N ARG A 356 -8.39 3.57 -5.99
CA ARG A 356 -9.47 2.64 -6.36
C ARG A 356 -10.12 1.99 -5.16
N ALA A 357 -9.33 1.52 -4.18
CA ALA A 357 -9.86 0.86 -2.98
C ALA A 357 -9.14 1.25 -1.68
N ALA A 358 -7.82 1.40 -1.65
CA ALA A 358 -7.09 1.68 -0.41
C ALA A 358 -7.51 3.02 0.22
N HIS A 359 -7.51 4.12 -0.54
CA HIS A 359 -7.99 5.40 -0.04
C HIS A 359 -9.48 5.40 0.33
N PRO A 360 -10.41 4.82 -0.45
CA PRO A 360 -11.79 4.60 -0.01
C PRO A 360 -11.91 3.83 1.31
N LEU A 361 -11.06 2.82 1.57
CA LEU A 361 -11.05 2.07 2.83
C LEU A 361 -10.63 2.97 4.01
N TYR A 362 -9.61 3.80 3.82
CA TYR A 362 -9.14 4.73 4.86
C TYR A 362 -10.21 5.74 5.28
N THR A 363 -11.16 6.07 4.40
CA THR A 363 -12.28 6.97 4.77
C THR A 363 -13.17 6.42 5.89
N TYR A 364 -13.17 5.11 6.11
CA TYR A 364 -13.87 4.42 7.19
C TYR A 364 -12.98 4.16 8.39
N THR A 365 -11.76 3.71 8.13
CA THR A 365 -10.84 3.24 9.19
C THR A 365 -10.08 4.37 9.88
N ASP A 366 -9.75 5.46 9.14
CA ASP A 366 -9.02 6.61 9.70
C ASP A 366 -9.28 7.93 8.95
N PRO A 367 -10.47 8.53 9.08
CA PRO A 367 -10.81 9.80 8.41
C PRO A 367 -9.86 10.95 8.76
N LYS A 368 -9.27 10.95 9.98
CA LYS A 368 -8.27 11.96 10.37
C LYS A 368 -7.02 11.85 9.50
N ARG A 369 -6.51 10.65 9.33
CA ARG A 369 -5.32 10.39 8.50
C ARG A 369 -5.57 10.73 7.03
N VAL A 370 -6.77 10.45 6.49
CA VAL A 370 -7.16 10.89 5.14
C VAL A 370 -7.02 12.41 5.00
N ASN A 371 -7.48 13.19 6.00
CA ASN A 371 -7.32 14.64 5.99
C ASN A 371 -5.84 15.07 6.05
N ASP A 372 -5.03 14.42 6.88
CA ASP A 372 -3.59 14.68 6.98
C ASP A 372 -2.90 14.43 5.61
N MET A 373 -3.21 13.31 4.94
CA MET A 373 -2.70 12.98 3.60
C MET A 373 -3.09 14.05 2.57
N ILE A 374 -4.37 14.42 2.53
CA ILE A 374 -4.87 15.45 1.59
C ILE A 374 -4.24 16.82 1.92
N GLN A 375 -4.07 17.17 3.18
CA GLN A 375 -3.33 18.39 3.54
C GLN A 375 -1.90 18.35 2.99
N GLY A 376 -1.25 17.19 3.03
CA GLY A 376 0.05 16.96 2.40
C GLY A 376 0.01 17.19 0.87
N PHE A 377 -1.02 16.68 0.16
CA PHE A 377 -1.21 16.92 -1.27
C PHE A 377 -1.39 18.41 -1.60
N LEU A 378 -2.13 19.14 -0.77
CA LEU A 378 -2.32 20.57 -0.97
C LEU A 378 -1.02 21.36 -0.71
N LYS A 379 -0.23 20.97 0.28
CA LYS A 379 1.10 21.55 0.50
C LYS A 379 2.07 21.21 -0.64
N PHE A 380 2.01 19.98 -1.13
CA PHE A 380 2.79 19.58 -2.31
C PHE A 380 2.42 20.43 -3.54
N TYR A 381 1.12 20.69 -3.76
CA TYR A 381 0.67 21.61 -4.82
C TYR A 381 1.22 23.03 -4.64
N GLU A 382 1.16 23.59 -3.43
CA GLU A 382 1.70 24.93 -3.15
C GLU A 382 3.22 25.02 -3.39
N GLN A 383 3.96 23.93 -3.17
CA GLN A 383 5.42 23.85 -3.30
C GLN A 383 5.89 23.44 -4.71
N ASN A 384 5.11 22.64 -5.44
CA ASN A 384 5.49 22.06 -6.74
C ASN A 384 4.65 22.59 -7.92
N GLY A 385 3.54 23.29 -7.67
CA GLY A 385 2.65 23.82 -8.69
C GLY A 385 1.63 22.83 -9.26
N ALA A 386 1.65 21.56 -8.81
CA ALA A 386 0.67 20.52 -9.14
C ALA A 386 0.49 19.56 -7.96
N LEU A 387 -0.65 18.87 -7.94
CA LEU A 387 -0.88 17.74 -7.02
C LEU A 387 0.10 16.61 -7.34
N PRO A 388 0.44 15.74 -6.35
CA PRO A 388 1.33 14.62 -6.59
C PRO A 388 0.68 13.58 -7.51
N LEU A 389 1.53 12.92 -8.30
CA LEU A 389 1.19 11.73 -9.09
C LEU A 389 1.70 10.47 -8.40
N TRP A 390 3.00 10.43 -8.14
CA TRP A 390 3.67 9.39 -7.36
C TRP A 390 4.77 10.00 -6.49
N ASN A 391 4.41 10.43 -5.29
CA ASN A 391 5.33 11.06 -4.36
C ASN A 391 6.18 10.03 -3.63
N LEU A 392 7.50 10.14 -3.72
CA LEU A 392 8.45 9.33 -2.96
C LEU A 392 9.49 10.22 -2.27
N TYR A 393 9.59 10.11 -0.95
CA TYR A 393 10.53 10.85 -0.10
C TYR A 393 10.55 12.37 -0.39
N GLY A 394 9.35 12.94 -0.45
CA GLY A 394 9.13 14.38 -0.66
C GLY A 394 9.12 14.84 -2.11
N HIS A 395 9.49 14.00 -3.08
CA HIS A 395 9.63 14.40 -4.49
C HIS A 395 8.66 13.64 -5.40
N GLU A 396 8.36 14.26 -6.56
CA GLU A 396 7.58 13.64 -7.63
C GLU A 396 8.46 12.72 -8.47
N THR A 397 8.04 11.47 -8.64
CA THR A 397 8.74 10.51 -9.51
C THR A 397 8.22 10.54 -10.95
N ASN A 398 7.06 11.13 -11.20
CA ASN A 398 6.31 11.12 -12.46
C ASN A 398 6.00 9.70 -12.98
N MET A 399 5.93 8.73 -12.09
CA MET A 399 5.60 7.36 -12.45
C MET A 399 4.07 7.17 -12.57
N MET A 400 3.65 6.27 -13.45
CA MET A 400 2.25 5.98 -13.79
C MET A 400 1.53 7.17 -14.46
N ILE A 401 0.21 7.11 -14.58
CA ILE A 401 -0.63 8.04 -15.35
C ILE A 401 -1.78 8.60 -14.52
N GLY A 402 -2.59 9.46 -15.12
CA GLY A 402 -3.68 10.16 -14.43
C GLY A 402 -3.17 11.34 -13.59
N TYR A 403 -4.06 11.92 -12.78
CA TYR A 403 -3.77 12.87 -11.70
C TYR A 403 -4.60 12.49 -10.47
N HIS A 404 -4.40 11.26 -10.01
CA HIS A 404 -5.31 10.54 -9.09
C HIS A 404 -5.27 11.00 -7.63
N ALA A 405 -4.50 12.03 -7.28
CA ALA A 405 -4.76 12.79 -6.07
C ALA A 405 -6.16 13.43 -6.10
N VAL A 406 -6.68 13.72 -7.31
CA VAL A 406 -8.01 14.31 -7.53
C VAL A 406 -9.13 13.43 -6.99
N PRO A 407 -9.32 12.15 -7.43
CA PRO A 407 -10.37 11.29 -6.89
C PRO A 407 -10.26 11.09 -5.38
N VAL A 408 -9.05 11.02 -4.81
CA VAL A 408 -8.86 10.92 -3.34
C VAL A 408 -9.40 12.15 -2.60
N ILE A 409 -9.07 13.36 -3.10
CA ILE A 409 -9.57 14.62 -2.53
C ILE A 409 -11.09 14.71 -2.65
N VAL A 410 -11.60 14.38 -3.85
CA VAL A 410 -13.04 14.51 -4.17
C VAL A 410 -13.88 13.49 -3.40
N ASP A 411 -13.42 12.26 -3.28
CA ASP A 411 -14.08 11.22 -2.47
C ASP A 411 -14.24 11.67 -1.02
N ALA A 412 -13.16 12.15 -0.39
CA ALA A 412 -13.20 12.66 0.98
C ALA A 412 -14.15 13.88 1.13
N TYR A 413 -14.15 14.78 0.14
CA TYR A 413 -15.03 15.95 0.15
C TYR A 413 -16.51 15.56 0.03
N LEU A 414 -16.85 14.68 -0.92
CA LEU A 414 -18.22 14.25 -1.17
C LEU A 414 -18.80 13.41 -0.04
N LYS A 415 -17.96 12.63 0.64
CA LYS A 415 -18.30 11.85 1.85
C LYS A 415 -18.47 12.74 3.10
N GLY A 416 -18.13 14.02 3.02
CA GLY A 416 -18.33 14.96 4.13
C GLY A 416 -17.32 14.82 5.27
N ILE A 417 -16.19 14.13 5.05
CA ILE A 417 -15.13 13.97 6.05
C ILE A 417 -14.04 15.05 5.95
N ALA A 418 -14.11 15.93 4.95
CA ALA A 418 -13.12 16.96 4.68
C ALA A 418 -13.01 17.98 5.83
N THR A 419 -11.81 18.14 6.39
CA THR A 419 -11.43 19.24 7.29
C THR A 419 -10.40 20.18 6.64
N PHE A 420 -9.92 19.86 5.44
CA PHE A 420 -9.06 20.69 4.60
C PHE A 420 -9.85 21.82 3.93
N ASN A 421 -9.12 22.82 3.36
CA ASN A 421 -9.75 23.93 2.63
C ASN A 421 -10.28 23.49 1.26
N PRO A 422 -11.61 23.42 1.03
CA PRO A 422 -12.17 22.90 -0.21
C PRO A 422 -11.97 23.83 -1.42
N GLU A 423 -11.88 25.15 -1.22
CA GLU A 423 -11.58 26.10 -2.31
C GLU A 423 -10.15 25.91 -2.84
N LEU A 424 -9.17 25.76 -1.93
CA LEU A 424 -7.78 25.45 -2.30
C LEU A 424 -7.71 24.08 -2.98
N ALA A 425 -8.46 23.10 -2.48
CA ALA A 425 -8.49 21.75 -3.04
C ALA A 425 -9.03 21.75 -4.48
N LEU A 426 -10.17 22.39 -4.73
CA LEU A 426 -10.69 22.53 -6.09
C LEU A 426 -9.71 23.31 -7.00
N GLN A 427 -9.11 24.39 -6.50
CA GLN A 427 -8.09 25.14 -7.24
C GLN A 427 -6.91 24.24 -7.64
N ALA A 428 -6.39 23.44 -6.72
CA ALA A 428 -5.27 22.53 -6.97
C ALA A 428 -5.63 21.44 -7.99
N CYS A 429 -6.84 20.87 -7.90
CA CYS A 429 -7.35 19.89 -8.87
C CYS A 429 -7.44 20.51 -10.29
N VAL A 430 -8.07 21.67 -10.41
CA VAL A 430 -8.22 22.40 -11.70
C VAL A 430 -6.86 22.80 -12.27
N ALA A 431 -5.95 23.30 -11.45
CA ALA A 431 -4.61 23.70 -11.89
C ALA A 431 -3.81 22.49 -12.41
N THR A 432 -3.86 21.36 -11.72
CA THR A 432 -3.20 20.12 -12.13
C THR A 432 -3.74 19.60 -13.45
N ALA A 433 -5.07 19.56 -13.64
CA ALA A 433 -5.75 19.12 -14.85
C ALA A 433 -5.59 20.08 -16.04
N ASN A 434 -4.99 21.26 -15.85
CA ASN A 434 -4.79 22.28 -16.87
C ASN A 434 -3.31 22.55 -17.22
N ARG A 435 -2.39 21.69 -16.81
CA ARG A 435 -0.95 21.80 -17.16
C ARG A 435 -0.71 21.41 -18.62
N ASP A 436 -0.76 22.38 -19.53
CA ASP A 436 -0.63 22.15 -20.97
C ASP A 436 0.73 21.55 -21.41
N ASP A 437 1.76 21.78 -20.63
CA ASP A 437 3.13 21.33 -20.85
C ASP A 437 3.42 19.94 -20.26
N TYR A 438 2.41 19.28 -19.67
CA TYR A 438 2.61 18.07 -18.89
C TYR A 438 1.85 16.86 -19.46
N ARG A 439 2.59 15.80 -19.80
CA ARG A 439 2.12 14.44 -20.12
C ARG A 439 0.93 14.35 -21.09
N GLY A 440 0.86 15.24 -22.10
CA GLY A 440 -0.16 15.26 -23.15
C GLY A 440 -1.49 15.92 -22.75
N ILE A 441 -1.56 16.61 -21.60
CA ILE A 441 -2.78 17.33 -21.17
C ILE A 441 -3.15 18.44 -22.16
N GLY A 442 -2.17 19.14 -22.75
CA GLY A 442 -2.42 20.19 -23.75
C GLY A 442 -3.11 19.64 -25.00
N GLU A 443 -2.64 18.52 -25.53
CA GLU A 443 -3.23 17.81 -26.66
C GLU A 443 -4.61 17.23 -26.27
N TYR A 444 -4.73 16.62 -25.11
CA TYR A 444 -6.00 16.12 -24.59
C TYR A 444 -7.08 17.21 -24.52
N LYS A 445 -6.76 18.39 -24.02
CA LYS A 445 -7.69 19.52 -23.97
C LYS A 445 -8.09 20.01 -25.37
N LYS A 446 -7.15 20.00 -26.32
CA LYS A 446 -7.34 20.51 -27.68
C LYS A 446 -8.09 19.52 -28.58
N LEU A 447 -7.72 18.24 -28.52
CA LEU A 447 -8.21 17.18 -29.41
C LEU A 447 -9.34 16.37 -28.80
N GLY A 448 -9.48 16.38 -27.47
CA GLY A 448 -10.37 15.51 -26.71
C GLY A 448 -9.80 14.11 -26.50
N TYR A 449 -8.51 13.90 -26.76
CA TYR A 449 -7.74 12.68 -26.46
C TYR A 449 -6.25 12.98 -26.51
N VAL A 450 -5.43 12.14 -25.90
CA VAL A 450 -3.98 12.16 -26.04
C VAL A 450 -3.61 11.39 -27.32
N PRO A 451 -2.91 11.98 -28.29
CA PRO A 451 -2.58 11.30 -29.52
C PRO A 451 -1.49 10.25 -29.33
N ALA A 452 -1.62 9.13 -30.05
CA ALA A 452 -0.59 8.12 -30.15
C ALA A 452 0.67 8.71 -30.80
N ASN A 453 1.84 8.26 -30.34
CA ASN A 453 3.14 8.73 -30.83
C ASN A 453 3.37 10.24 -30.66
N SER A 454 2.72 10.87 -29.70
CA SER A 454 2.93 12.28 -29.37
C SER A 454 4.37 12.60 -28.91
N ASP A 455 5.08 11.59 -28.40
CA ASP A 455 6.51 11.66 -28.08
C ASP A 455 7.18 10.29 -28.27
N PRO A 456 7.60 9.95 -29.48
CA PRO A 456 8.22 8.65 -29.78
C PRO A 456 9.57 8.44 -29.09
N ALA A 457 10.16 9.47 -28.49
CA ALA A 457 11.39 9.35 -27.70
C ALA A 457 11.12 8.85 -26.27
N LYS A 458 9.88 8.86 -25.81
CA LYS A 458 9.44 8.35 -24.52
C LYS A 458 8.80 7.01 -24.68
N TRP A 459 9.39 5.97 -24.10
CA TRP A 459 8.88 4.60 -24.09
C TRP A 459 7.49 4.46 -23.44
N GLU A 460 7.06 5.46 -22.63
CA GLU A 460 5.77 5.53 -21.93
C GLU A 460 4.81 6.49 -22.64
N ASN A 461 4.37 6.17 -23.84
CA ASN A 461 3.39 7.00 -24.53
C ASN A 461 2.01 6.94 -23.82
N TRP A 462 1.47 5.73 -23.60
CA TRP A 462 0.22 5.43 -22.91
C TRP A 462 -0.96 6.34 -23.28
N SER A 463 -1.04 6.69 -24.55
CA SER A 463 -1.98 7.71 -25.06
C SER A 463 -3.42 7.35 -24.80
N LEU A 464 -3.80 6.09 -25.05
CA LEU A 464 -5.15 5.59 -24.79
C LEU A 464 -5.48 5.62 -23.30
N SER A 465 -4.59 5.04 -22.50
CA SER A 465 -4.78 4.97 -21.05
C SER A 465 -4.86 6.36 -20.41
N LYS A 466 -3.97 7.28 -20.79
CA LYS A 466 -4.03 8.70 -20.35
C LYS A 466 -5.37 9.35 -20.69
N THR A 467 -5.89 9.10 -21.88
CA THR A 467 -7.21 9.66 -22.29
C THR A 467 -8.33 9.16 -21.38
N MET A 468 -8.32 7.86 -21.06
CA MET A 468 -9.35 7.24 -20.21
C MET A 468 -9.24 7.70 -18.75
N GLU A 469 -8.02 7.74 -18.21
CA GLU A 469 -7.75 8.14 -16.82
C GLU A 469 -8.04 9.63 -16.59
N TYR A 470 -7.60 10.50 -17.51
CA TYR A 470 -7.91 11.94 -17.44
C TYR A 470 -9.42 12.21 -17.52
N ALA A 471 -10.16 11.43 -18.32
CA ALA A 471 -11.62 11.56 -18.40
C ALA A 471 -12.30 11.23 -17.05
N TYR A 472 -11.80 10.26 -16.30
CA TYR A 472 -12.31 9.96 -14.97
C TYR A 472 -11.92 11.03 -13.95
N ASP A 473 -10.67 11.47 -13.94
CA ASP A 473 -10.23 12.54 -13.03
C ASP A 473 -11.00 13.83 -13.27
N ASP A 474 -11.26 14.18 -14.53
CA ASP A 474 -12.08 15.35 -14.92
C ASP A 474 -13.52 15.22 -14.40
N TYR A 475 -14.12 14.01 -14.47
CA TYR A 475 -15.42 13.76 -13.84
C TYR A 475 -15.39 14.02 -12.34
N CYS A 476 -14.35 13.61 -11.65
CA CYS A 476 -14.20 13.87 -10.22
C CYS A 476 -14.17 15.38 -9.92
N ILE A 477 -13.40 16.15 -10.70
CA ILE A 477 -13.37 17.63 -10.59
C ILE A 477 -14.78 18.23 -10.80
N ALA A 478 -15.48 17.76 -11.83
CA ALA A 478 -16.84 18.23 -12.13
C ALA A 478 -17.79 17.98 -10.95
N ARG A 479 -17.74 16.79 -10.34
CA ARG A 479 -18.56 16.42 -9.17
C ARG A 479 -18.29 17.32 -7.96
N MET A 480 -17.02 17.60 -7.68
CA MET A 480 -16.66 18.53 -6.59
C MET A 480 -17.15 19.95 -6.89
N ALA A 481 -16.89 20.46 -8.10
CA ALA A 481 -17.31 21.78 -8.52
C ALA A 481 -18.84 21.95 -8.48
N GLU A 482 -19.60 20.96 -8.93
CA GLU A 482 -21.06 20.93 -8.84
C GLU A 482 -21.54 21.04 -7.39
N LYS A 483 -20.98 20.21 -6.48
CA LYS A 483 -21.29 20.24 -5.05
C LYS A 483 -20.96 21.58 -4.39
N MET A 484 -19.94 22.28 -4.88
CA MET A 484 -19.55 23.63 -4.44
C MET A 484 -20.33 24.75 -5.13
N GLY A 485 -21.23 24.46 -6.09
CA GLY A 485 -21.98 25.45 -6.85
C GLY A 485 -21.15 26.21 -7.89
N LYS A 486 -19.98 25.71 -8.29
CA LYS A 486 -19.09 26.30 -9.29
C LYS A 486 -19.47 25.81 -10.70
N LYS A 487 -20.61 26.24 -11.18
CA LYS A 487 -21.27 25.71 -12.38
C LYS A 487 -20.38 25.72 -13.63
N GLU A 488 -19.65 26.82 -13.90
CA GLU A 488 -18.81 26.91 -15.09
C GLU A 488 -17.70 25.84 -15.11
N ILE A 489 -17.04 25.62 -13.96
CA ILE A 489 -16.04 24.58 -13.82
C ILE A 489 -16.70 23.21 -13.99
N ALA A 490 -17.84 22.97 -13.36
CA ALA A 490 -18.55 21.70 -13.48
C ALA A 490 -18.91 21.39 -14.94
N ASP A 491 -19.50 22.34 -15.67
CA ASP A 491 -19.91 22.16 -17.08
C ASP A 491 -18.69 21.85 -17.98
N GLU A 492 -17.55 22.55 -17.79
CA GLU A 492 -16.31 22.31 -18.52
C GLU A 492 -15.80 20.88 -18.29
N PHE A 493 -15.65 20.49 -17.03
CA PHE A 493 -15.06 19.21 -16.68
C PHE A 493 -16.01 18.02 -16.93
N TYR A 494 -17.32 18.18 -16.82
CA TYR A 494 -18.27 17.17 -17.32
C TYR A 494 -18.15 16.95 -18.84
N LYS A 495 -17.92 18.01 -19.62
CA LYS A 495 -17.65 17.85 -21.05
C LYS A 495 -16.36 17.06 -21.30
N ARG A 496 -15.29 17.37 -20.59
CA ARG A 496 -13.98 16.70 -20.72
C ARG A 496 -14.07 15.23 -20.28
N SER A 497 -14.86 14.89 -19.28
CA SER A 497 -15.06 13.53 -18.80
C SER A 497 -15.66 12.58 -19.85
N GLN A 498 -16.22 13.10 -20.94
CA GLN A 498 -16.75 12.32 -22.07
C GLN A 498 -15.68 11.98 -23.14
N SER A 499 -14.43 12.35 -22.93
CA SER A 499 -13.33 12.16 -23.88
C SER A 499 -13.06 10.69 -24.24
N PHE A 500 -13.42 9.73 -23.37
CA PHE A 500 -13.35 8.30 -23.66
C PHE A 500 -14.11 7.93 -24.95
N ARG A 501 -15.16 8.66 -25.34
CA ARG A 501 -15.94 8.43 -26.55
C ARG A 501 -15.12 8.69 -27.83
N ASN A 502 -14.12 9.56 -27.74
CA ASN A 502 -13.29 9.95 -28.88
C ASN A 502 -12.31 8.83 -29.29
N VAL A 503 -12.03 7.89 -28.39
CA VAL A 503 -11.12 6.76 -28.63
C VAL A 503 -11.87 5.45 -28.84
N TYR A 504 -13.20 5.45 -28.79
CA TYR A 504 -13.99 4.26 -29.14
C TYR A 504 -14.05 4.09 -30.65
N ASN A 505 -13.64 2.93 -31.15
CA ASN A 505 -13.77 2.56 -32.56
C ASN A 505 -14.97 1.60 -32.75
N PRO A 506 -16.05 2.03 -33.45
CA PRO A 506 -17.22 1.20 -33.65
C PRO A 506 -16.97 -0.02 -34.58
N GLU A 507 -15.91 0.02 -35.41
CA GLU A 507 -15.57 -1.10 -36.31
C GLU A 507 -14.95 -2.27 -35.51
N THR A 508 -14.06 -1.96 -34.56
CA THR A 508 -13.41 -2.95 -33.69
C THR A 508 -14.21 -3.23 -32.42
N THR A 509 -15.10 -2.31 -32.04
CA THR A 509 -15.83 -2.29 -30.76
C THR A 509 -14.92 -2.20 -29.54
N PHE A 510 -13.73 -1.61 -29.68
CA PHE A 510 -12.76 -1.39 -28.60
C PHE A 510 -12.41 0.09 -28.47
N MET A 511 -11.84 0.45 -27.31
CA MET A 511 -11.06 1.65 -27.18
C MET A 511 -9.75 1.44 -27.94
N GLN A 512 -9.41 2.36 -28.84
CA GLN A 512 -8.28 2.22 -29.77
C GLN A 512 -7.51 3.55 -29.85
N PRO A 513 -6.18 3.54 -29.79
CA PRO A 513 -5.38 4.75 -29.93
C PRO A 513 -5.61 5.49 -31.24
N ARG A 514 -5.50 6.82 -31.20
CA ARG A 514 -5.61 7.69 -32.40
C ARG A 514 -4.38 8.56 -32.53
N ASN A 515 -3.97 8.83 -33.75
CA ASN A 515 -2.89 9.79 -34.05
C ASN A 515 -3.38 11.26 -34.02
N GLU A 516 -2.47 12.20 -34.19
CA GLU A 516 -2.77 13.65 -34.21
C GLU A 516 -3.78 14.07 -35.31
N LYS A 517 -3.90 13.29 -36.36
CA LYS A 517 -4.85 13.54 -37.46
C LYS A 517 -6.24 12.99 -37.19
N GLY A 518 -6.43 12.29 -36.07
CA GLY A 518 -7.70 11.68 -35.72
C GLY A 518 -7.92 10.30 -36.31
N GLU A 519 -6.90 9.68 -36.91
CA GLU A 519 -6.97 8.34 -37.49
C GLU A 519 -6.67 7.30 -36.40
N PHE A 520 -7.41 6.19 -36.39
CA PHE A 520 -7.12 5.06 -35.50
C PHE A 520 -5.83 4.36 -35.93
N ILE A 521 -5.01 3.97 -34.94
CA ILE A 521 -3.75 3.25 -35.17
C ILE A 521 -4.06 1.86 -35.74
N THR A 522 -3.41 1.50 -36.85
CA THR A 522 -3.56 0.21 -37.52
C THR A 522 -2.20 -0.37 -37.92
N PRO A 523 -2.00 -1.71 -37.92
CA PRO A 523 -2.98 -2.75 -37.53
C PRO A 523 -3.34 -2.70 -36.07
N PHE A 524 -4.53 -3.21 -35.70
CA PHE A 524 -5.00 -3.28 -34.31
C PHE A 524 -5.40 -4.71 -33.94
N ASN A 525 -4.85 -5.21 -32.85
CA ASN A 525 -5.28 -6.43 -32.19
C ASN A 525 -5.50 -6.15 -30.70
N ALA A 526 -6.70 -6.44 -30.19
CA ALA A 526 -7.08 -6.08 -28.82
C ALA A 526 -6.30 -6.81 -27.73
N LYS A 527 -5.54 -7.87 -28.08
CA LYS A 527 -4.67 -8.62 -27.16
C LYS A 527 -3.25 -8.04 -27.07
N ASP A 528 -2.86 -7.20 -28.03
CA ASP A 528 -1.48 -6.71 -28.07
C ASP A 528 -1.23 -5.73 -26.93
N TYR A 529 -0.10 -5.91 -26.28
CA TYR A 529 0.47 -4.95 -25.33
C TYR A 529 1.29 -3.94 -26.12
N THR A 530 0.87 -2.68 -26.08
CA THR A 530 1.47 -1.60 -26.88
C THR A 530 1.88 -0.42 -26.01
N GLU A 531 2.75 0.44 -26.50
CA GLU A 531 3.17 1.67 -25.81
C GLU A 531 2.01 2.66 -25.55
N ASP A 532 0.87 2.49 -26.22
CA ASP A 532 -0.29 3.35 -26.05
C ASP A 532 -1.21 2.95 -24.88
N ILE A 533 -1.03 1.75 -24.34
CA ILE A 533 -1.84 1.21 -23.24
C ILE A 533 -0.92 0.88 -22.06
N CYS A 534 -1.18 1.51 -20.92
CA CYS A 534 -0.39 1.36 -19.71
C CYS A 534 -0.56 -0.06 -19.15
N GLU A 535 0.53 -0.83 -19.13
CA GLU A 535 0.64 -2.15 -18.48
C GLU A 535 -0.50 -3.14 -18.79
N SER A 536 -1.18 -2.95 -19.92
CA SER A 536 -2.42 -3.65 -20.23
C SER A 536 -2.59 -3.80 -21.74
N ASN A 537 -3.64 -4.50 -22.13
CA ASN A 537 -4.12 -4.53 -23.49
C ASN A 537 -5.53 -3.90 -23.61
N ALA A 538 -6.06 -3.85 -24.85
CA ALA A 538 -7.35 -3.21 -25.06
C ALA A 538 -8.53 -3.98 -24.44
N TRP A 539 -8.42 -5.28 -24.16
CA TRP A 539 -9.43 -6.03 -23.41
C TRP A 539 -9.52 -5.54 -21.97
N GLN A 540 -8.40 -5.27 -21.32
CA GLN A 540 -8.33 -4.86 -19.92
C GLN A 540 -8.76 -3.41 -19.76
N TYR A 541 -8.27 -2.50 -20.60
CA TYR A 541 -8.56 -1.06 -20.48
C TYR A 541 -9.94 -0.63 -21.01
N PHE A 542 -10.60 -1.43 -21.85
CA PHE A 542 -11.92 -1.11 -22.42
C PHE A 542 -12.96 -0.70 -21.37
N TRP A 543 -12.89 -1.31 -20.21
CA TRP A 543 -13.88 -1.17 -19.14
C TRP A 543 -13.64 0.04 -18.23
N TYR A 544 -12.52 0.73 -18.38
CA TYR A 544 -12.16 1.84 -17.52
C TYR A 544 -12.96 3.11 -17.87
N VAL A 545 -14.27 3.07 -17.63
CA VAL A 545 -15.24 4.16 -17.74
C VAL A 545 -16.16 4.16 -16.51
N PRO A 546 -15.61 4.18 -15.28
CA PRO A 546 -16.44 4.07 -14.07
C PRO A 546 -17.44 5.21 -13.93
N GLN A 547 -17.13 6.38 -14.48
CA GLN A 547 -17.97 7.57 -14.45
C GLN A 547 -19.23 7.52 -15.33
N ASP A 548 -19.27 6.66 -16.36
CA ASP A 548 -20.39 6.63 -17.33
C ASP A 548 -20.61 5.21 -17.90
N LEU A 549 -20.93 4.27 -17.04
CA LEU A 549 -21.19 2.88 -17.46
C LEU A 549 -22.39 2.77 -18.40
N ASP A 550 -23.42 3.59 -18.22
CA ASP A 550 -24.57 3.66 -19.12
C ASP A 550 -24.15 4.15 -20.51
N GLY A 551 -23.26 5.13 -20.57
CA GLY A 551 -22.63 5.58 -21.80
C GLY A 551 -21.79 4.52 -22.48
N LEU A 552 -21.04 3.70 -21.73
CA LEU A 552 -20.28 2.58 -22.26
C LEU A 552 -21.20 1.49 -22.83
N ILE A 553 -22.30 1.14 -22.12
CA ILE A 553 -23.34 0.25 -22.63
C ILE A 553 -23.95 0.80 -23.93
N GLY A 554 -24.20 2.12 -23.97
CA GLY A 554 -24.72 2.81 -25.16
C GLY A 554 -23.79 2.74 -26.37
N LEU A 555 -22.47 2.79 -26.18
CA LEU A 555 -21.48 2.61 -27.26
C LEU A 555 -21.54 1.20 -27.88
N LEU A 556 -21.79 0.17 -27.07
CA LEU A 556 -21.97 -1.21 -27.54
C LEU A 556 -23.38 -1.46 -28.10
N GLY A 557 -24.34 -0.58 -27.82
CA GLY A 557 -25.69 -0.59 -28.37
C GLY A 557 -26.73 -1.29 -27.51
N SER A 558 -26.37 -2.23 -26.62
CA SER A 558 -27.31 -2.86 -25.67
C SER A 558 -26.62 -3.53 -24.49
N LYS A 559 -27.41 -3.85 -23.42
CA LYS A 559 -26.94 -4.64 -22.27
C LYS A 559 -26.50 -6.06 -22.69
N GLU A 560 -27.16 -6.66 -23.68
CA GLU A 560 -26.81 -8.00 -24.17
C GLU A 560 -25.41 -8.00 -24.80
N ARG A 561 -25.11 -7.03 -25.67
CA ARG A 561 -23.77 -6.91 -26.29
C ARG A 561 -22.68 -6.58 -25.27
N PHE A 562 -23.02 -5.75 -24.28
CA PHE A 562 -22.12 -5.49 -23.15
C PHE A 562 -21.82 -6.79 -22.39
N THR A 563 -22.86 -7.59 -22.10
CA THR A 563 -22.72 -8.88 -21.43
C THR A 563 -21.88 -9.87 -22.24
N GLU A 564 -22.16 -9.99 -23.55
CA GLU A 564 -21.41 -10.88 -24.45
C GLU A 564 -19.92 -10.51 -24.49
N LYS A 565 -19.61 -9.21 -24.54
CA LYS A 565 -18.22 -8.73 -24.52
C LYS A 565 -17.56 -8.99 -23.17
N LEU A 566 -18.28 -8.77 -22.06
CA LEU A 566 -17.77 -9.05 -20.71
C LEU A 566 -17.55 -10.55 -20.49
N ASP A 567 -18.49 -11.41 -20.94
CA ASP A 567 -18.31 -12.87 -20.91
C ASP A 567 -17.09 -13.31 -21.76
N SER A 568 -16.89 -12.67 -22.90
CA SER A 568 -15.73 -12.93 -23.76
C SER A 568 -14.40 -12.61 -23.07
N MET A 569 -14.34 -11.52 -22.29
CA MET A 569 -13.16 -11.19 -21.50
C MET A 569 -12.76 -12.31 -20.54
N PHE A 570 -13.72 -12.89 -19.83
CA PHE A 570 -13.45 -13.94 -18.84
C PHE A 570 -13.26 -15.34 -19.44
N THR A 571 -13.60 -15.54 -20.71
CA THR A 571 -13.52 -16.87 -21.38
C THR A 571 -12.47 -16.93 -22.48
N TYR A 572 -12.03 -15.78 -23.00
CA TYR A 572 -11.06 -15.69 -24.10
C TYR A 572 -9.63 -15.78 -23.55
N ALA A 573 -9.10 -16.99 -23.49
CA ALA A 573 -7.78 -17.25 -22.95
C ALA A 573 -6.66 -16.54 -23.72
N PRO A 574 -5.57 -16.13 -23.07
CA PRO A 574 -4.33 -15.76 -23.74
C PRO A 574 -3.84 -16.94 -24.59
N ASP A 575 -3.16 -16.67 -25.70
CA ASP A 575 -2.53 -17.73 -26.48
C ASP A 575 -1.40 -18.36 -25.68
N ALA A 576 -1.36 -19.69 -25.60
CA ALA A 576 -0.37 -20.45 -24.82
C ALA A 576 1.10 -20.24 -25.28
N LYS A 577 1.33 -19.44 -26.33
CA LYS A 577 2.63 -19.09 -26.89
C LYS A 577 3.03 -17.63 -26.64
N GLU A 578 2.15 -16.83 -26.03
CA GLU A 578 2.45 -15.43 -25.73
C GLU A 578 3.21 -15.34 -24.41
N ASP A 579 4.41 -14.76 -24.43
CA ASP A 579 5.08 -14.29 -23.23
C ASP A 579 4.32 -13.06 -22.72
N LEU A 580 3.51 -13.23 -21.70
CA LEU A 580 2.77 -12.12 -21.09
C LEU A 580 3.74 -11.18 -20.37
N PRO A 581 3.49 -9.87 -20.39
CA PRO A 581 4.23 -8.93 -19.57
C PRO A 581 4.16 -9.29 -18.07
N ILE A 582 5.19 -8.91 -17.34
CA ILE A 582 5.39 -9.27 -15.92
C ILE A 582 4.23 -8.84 -15.01
N PHE A 583 3.52 -7.79 -15.36
CA PHE A 583 2.34 -7.28 -14.62
C PHE A 583 1.02 -7.95 -15.05
N SER A 584 1.00 -8.80 -16.09
CA SER A 584 -0.20 -9.53 -16.54
C SER A 584 -0.30 -10.87 -15.83
N THR A 585 -0.68 -10.84 -14.57
CA THR A 585 -0.77 -12.00 -13.68
C THR A 585 -2.19 -12.20 -13.14
N GLY A 586 -2.46 -13.34 -12.50
CA GLY A 586 -3.80 -13.63 -11.98
C GLY A 586 -4.88 -13.68 -13.05
N MET A 587 -4.56 -14.27 -14.22
CA MET A 587 -5.40 -14.24 -15.42
C MET A 587 -6.63 -15.15 -15.29
N ILE A 588 -7.80 -14.58 -15.59
CA ILE A 588 -9.06 -15.31 -15.83
C ILE A 588 -9.54 -14.88 -17.22
N GLY A 589 -9.21 -15.64 -18.27
CA GLY A 589 -9.35 -15.17 -19.64
C GLY A 589 -8.42 -14.01 -19.93
N GLN A 590 -8.95 -12.87 -20.36
CA GLN A 590 -8.22 -11.60 -20.54
C GLN A 590 -8.28 -10.68 -19.30
N TYR A 591 -9.04 -11.04 -18.27
CA TYR A 591 -9.05 -10.36 -16.99
C TYR A 591 -7.75 -10.64 -16.25
N ALA A 592 -6.97 -9.61 -15.93
CA ALA A 592 -5.71 -9.68 -15.21
C ALA A 592 -5.91 -9.13 -13.79
N HIS A 593 -6.14 -9.99 -12.80
CA HIS A 593 -6.37 -9.53 -11.43
C HIS A 593 -5.14 -8.87 -10.82
N GLY A 594 -3.95 -9.31 -11.21
CA GLY A 594 -2.69 -8.78 -10.71
C GLY A 594 -2.34 -7.37 -11.19
N ASN A 595 -3.26 -6.67 -11.89
CA ASN A 595 -3.07 -5.27 -12.29
C ASN A 595 -4.37 -4.47 -12.20
N GLU A 596 -4.28 -3.22 -11.79
CA GLU A 596 -5.36 -2.35 -11.33
C GLU A 596 -6.45 -2.03 -12.37
N PRO A 597 -6.17 -1.89 -13.67
CA PRO A 597 -7.21 -1.64 -14.67
C PRO A 597 -8.35 -2.67 -14.68
N SER A 598 -8.09 -3.89 -14.18
CA SER A 598 -9.08 -4.97 -14.12
C SER A 598 -9.94 -4.97 -12.85
N HIS A 599 -9.52 -4.34 -11.77
CA HIS A 599 -10.07 -4.52 -10.42
C HIS A 599 -11.57 -4.30 -10.30
N HIS A 600 -12.15 -3.33 -11.01
CA HIS A 600 -13.59 -3.03 -10.97
C HIS A 600 -14.43 -3.89 -11.91
N VAL A 601 -13.81 -4.57 -12.88
CA VAL A 601 -14.52 -5.14 -14.04
C VAL A 601 -15.48 -6.26 -13.64
N ILE A 602 -15.13 -7.09 -12.67
CA ILE A 602 -16.00 -8.18 -12.17
C ILE A 602 -17.36 -7.65 -11.70
N TYR A 603 -17.40 -6.46 -11.10
CA TYR A 603 -18.59 -5.86 -10.54
C TYR A 603 -19.54 -5.27 -11.60
N LEU A 604 -19.07 -5.14 -12.85
CA LEU A 604 -19.88 -4.58 -13.96
C LEU A 604 -21.06 -5.47 -14.36
N TYR A 605 -21.04 -6.77 -14.03
CA TYR A 605 -22.19 -7.65 -14.24
C TYR A 605 -23.44 -7.20 -13.49
N ASN A 606 -23.32 -6.47 -12.38
CA ASN A 606 -24.46 -5.90 -11.68
C ASN A 606 -25.23 -4.90 -12.55
N LYS A 607 -24.55 -4.14 -13.42
CA LYS A 607 -25.19 -3.16 -14.32
C LYS A 607 -26.01 -3.78 -15.46
N VAL A 608 -25.76 -5.06 -15.73
CA VAL A 608 -26.47 -5.83 -16.76
C VAL A 608 -27.35 -6.95 -16.18
N ASP A 609 -27.78 -6.78 -14.95
CA ASP A 609 -28.74 -7.65 -14.25
C ASP A 609 -28.27 -9.11 -14.11
N GLN A 610 -26.94 -9.34 -13.99
CA GLN A 610 -26.34 -10.67 -13.81
C GLN A 610 -25.44 -10.77 -12.56
N PRO A 611 -25.94 -10.43 -11.36
CA PRO A 611 -25.12 -10.36 -10.14
C PRO A 611 -24.49 -11.70 -9.75
N TRP A 612 -25.06 -12.82 -10.17
CA TRP A 612 -24.48 -14.15 -9.90
C TRP A 612 -23.12 -14.35 -10.58
N LYS A 613 -22.84 -13.65 -11.70
CA LYS A 613 -21.52 -13.69 -12.34
C LYS A 613 -20.51 -12.88 -11.56
N THR A 614 -20.90 -11.70 -11.04
CA THR A 614 -20.09 -10.97 -10.05
C THR A 614 -19.72 -11.88 -8.89
N GLN A 615 -20.71 -12.53 -8.25
CA GLN A 615 -20.51 -13.40 -7.10
C GLN A 615 -19.57 -14.57 -7.41
N LYS A 616 -19.78 -15.21 -8.58
CA LYS A 616 -18.93 -16.31 -9.05
C LYS A 616 -17.46 -15.90 -9.17
N TYR A 617 -17.19 -14.81 -9.90
CA TYR A 617 -15.81 -14.40 -10.15
C TYR A 617 -15.15 -13.76 -8.93
N VAL A 618 -15.88 -13.02 -8.10
CA VAL A 618 -15.37 -12.54 -6.81
C VAL A 618 -14.95 -13.71 -5.93
N ALA A 619 -15.83 -14.72 -5.77
CA ALA A 619 -15.49 -15.92 -5.00
C ALA A 619 -14.25 -16.64 -5.57
N GLN A 620 -14.18 -16.78 -6.90
CA GLN A 620 -13.02 -17.40 -7.56
C GLN A 620 -11.74 -16.64 -7.24
N VAL A 621 -11.72 -15.32 -7.37
CA VAL A 621 -10.53 -14.50 -7.07
C VAL A 621 -10.13 -14.62 -5.60
N LEU A 622 -11.08 -14.50 -4.66
CA LEU A 622 -10.82 -14.59 -3.22
C LEU A 622 -10.21 -15.95 -2.80
N HIS A 623 -10.58 -17.03 -3.49
CA HIS A 623 -10.10 -18.38 -3.17
C HIS A 623 -8.85 -18.78 -3.94
N ASP A 624 -8.76 -18.43 -5.23
CA ASP A 624 -7.72 -18.97 -6.11
C ASP A 624 -6.50 -18.05 -6.24
N LEU A 625 -6.67 -16.72 -6.04
CA LEU A 625 -5.63 -15.73 -6.29
C LEU A 625 -5.08 -15.05 -5.04
N TYR A 626 -5.63 -15.38 -3.86
CA TYR A 626 -5.11 -14.96 -2.55
C TYR A 626 -4.94 -16.18 -1.65
N LEU A 627 -3.70 -16.43 -1.24
CA LEU A 627 -3.33 -17.63 -0.46
C LEU A 627 -2.60 -17.25 0.82
N ASN A 628 -2.70 -18.11 1.84
CA ASN A 628 -1.86 -18.04 3.04
C ASN A 628 -0.49 -18.70 2.77
N ALA A 629 0.29 -18.11 1.86
CA ALA A 629 1.59 -18.60 1.42
C ALA A 629 2.46 -17.42 0.96
N PRO A 630 3.80 -17.56 0.87
CA PRO A 630 4.67 -16.49 0.36
C PRO A 630 4.30 -15.97 -1.03
N ASP A 631 3.84 -16.84 -1.93
CA ASP A 631 3.32 -16.51 -3.28
C ASP A 631 1.82 -16.13 -3.27
N GLY A 632 1.29 -15.76 -2.11
CA GLY A 632 -0.15 -15.58 -1.86
C GLY A 632 -0.77 -14.29 -2.40
N ILE A 633 -0.05 -13.48 -3.18
CA ILE A 633 -0.57 -12.32 -3.90
C ILE A 633 -0.15 -12.46 -5.36
N CYS A 634 -1.12 -12.48 -6.28
CA CYS A 634 -0.88 -12.85 -7.67
C CYS A 634 -0.29 -11.72 -8.56
N GLY A 635 -0.10 -10.53 -8.05
CA GLY A 635 0.52 -9.37 -8.72
C GLY A 635 1.29 -8.52 -7.72
N ASN A 636 1.83 -7.38 -8.14
CA ASN A 636 2.36 -6.40 -7.22
C ASN A 636 1.30 -6.03 -6.18
N GLU A 637 1.68 -5.95 -4.92
CA GLU A 637 0.73 -5.60 -3.86
C GLU A 637 0.28 -4.12 -3.95
N ASP A 638 1.12 -3.28 -4.54
CA ASP A 638 0.91 -1.88 -4.91
C ASP A 638 0.39 -1.00 -3.77
N CYS A 639 1.27 -0.93 -2.74
CA CYS A 639 1.08 -0.01 -1.60
C CYS A 639 -0.29 -0.14 -0.91
N GLY A 640 -0.80 -1.36 -0.83
CA GLY A 640 -2.06 -1.67 -0.16
C GLY A 640 -3.28 -1.82 -1.10
N GLN A 641 -3.15 -1.60 -2.41
CA GLN A 641 -4.30 -1.65 -3.31
C GLN A 641 -4.84 -3.06 -3.53
N MET A 642 -3.98 -4.05 -3.81
CA MET A 642 -4.40 -5.45 -3.95
C MET A 642 -5.05 -5.96 -2.67
N SER A 643 -4.48 -5.61 -1.53
CA SER A 643 -5.00 -5.96 -0.20
C SER A 643 -6.32 -5.26 0.10
N ALA A 644 -6.49 -3.98 -0.25
CA ALA A 644 -7.74 -3.26 -0.07
C ALA A 644 -8.86 -3.81 -0.96
N TRP A 645 -8.54 -4.27 -2.18
CA TRP A 645 -9.48 -5.00 -3.03
C TRP A 645 -9.98 -6.27 -2.33
N PHE A 646 -9.04 -7.06 -1.75
CA PHE A 646 -9.40 -8.26 -1.00
C PHE A 646 -10.28 -7.94 0.19
N VAL A 647 -9.92 -6.92 1.00
CA VAL A 647 -10.70 -6.52 2.19
C VAL A 647 -12.14 -6.15 1.81
N PHE A 648 -12.33 -5.25 0.85
CA PHE A 648 -13.67 -4.88 0.41
C PHE A 648 -14.45 -6.05 -0.16
N SER A 649 -13.85 -6.83 -1.05
CA SER A 649 -14.50 -7.96 -1.69
C SER A 649 -14.87 -9.06 -0.69
N ALA A 650 -14.00 -9.33 0.31
CA ALA A 650 -14.27 -10.27 1.39
C ALA A 650 -15.40 -9.79 2.33
N MET A 651 -15.58 -8.47 2.49
CA MET A 651 -16.73 -7.89 3.16
C MET A 651 -18.03 -7.98 2.33
N GLY A 652 -17.93 -8.21 1.00
CA GLY A 652 -19.05 -8.43 0.10
C GLY A 652 -19.46 -7.24 -0.76
N PHE A 653 -18.61 -6.21 -0.93
CA PHE A 653 -18.87 -5.07 -1.80
C PHE A 653 -17.56 -4.39 -2.25
N TYR A 654 -17.63 -3.53 -3.30
CA TYR A 654 -16.45 -2.86 -3.87
C TYR A 654 -16.82 -1.49 -4.47
N PRO A 655 -15.98 -0.45 -4.33
CA PRO A 655 -16.18 0.86 -4.93
C PRO A 655 -15.76 0.87 -6.40
N VAL A 656 -16.68 0.65 -7.34
CA VAL A 656 -16.42 0.73 -8.78
C VAL A 656 -16.08 2.16 -9.21
N ASP A 657 -16.79 3.12 -8.64
CA ASP A 657 -16.54 4.57 -8.74
C ASP A 657 -16.46 5.14 -7.33
N PRO A 658 -15.25 5.33 -6.76
CA PRO A 658 -15.07 5.81 -5.39
C PRO A 658 -15.84 7.10 -5.08
N VAL A 659 -15.84 8.06 -6.00
CA VAL A 659 -16.48 9.37 -5.78
C VAL A 659 -18.01 9.34 -5.87
N SER A 660 -18.59 8.23 -6.31
CA SER A 660 -20.05 8.05 -6.29
C SER A 660 -20.62 7.85 -4.89
N GLY A 661 -19.77 7.40 -3.95
CA GLY A 661 -20.21 6.96 -2.62
C GLY A 661 -21.04 5.68 -2.65
N GLN A 662 -21.04 4.92 -3.77
CA GLN A 662 -21.72 3.64 -3.95
C GLN A 662 -20.70 2.50 -4.00
N TYR A 663 -21.05 1.38 -3.37
CA TYR A 663 -20.25 0.17 -3.29
C TYR A 663 -21.07 -0.99 -3.85
N GLU A 664 -20.70 -1.49 -5.03
CA GLU A 664 -21.41 -2.58 -5.69
C GLU A 664 -21.31 -3.88 -4.88
N ILE A 665 -22.43 -4.55 -4.67
CA ILE A 665 -22.52 -5.78 -3.90
C ILE A 665 -21.95 -6.94 -4.72
N GLY A 666 -20.96 -7.65 -4.12
CA GLY A 666 -20.38 -8.89 -4.61
C GLY A 666 -20.87 -10.10 -3.82
N THR A 667 -19.95 -10.89 -3.28
CA THR A 667 -20.27 -12.00 -2.36
C THR A 667 -19.36 -11.91 -1.12
N PRO A 668 -19.90 -11.98 0.10
CA PRO A 668 -19.08 -11.96 1.30
C PRO A 668 -18.30 -13.29 1.46
N LEU A 669 -17.12 -13.19 2.11
CA LEU A 669 -16.30 -14.36 2.48
C LEU A 669 -16.64 -14.86 3.90
N PHE A 670 -17.10 -13.97 4.78
CA PHE A 670 -17.30 -14.23 6.21
C PHE A 670 -18.77 -14.23 6.59
N PRO A 671 -19.20 -15.09 7.53
CA PRO A 671 -20.58 -15.09 8.03
C PRO A 671 -20.97 -13.84 8.83
N GLU A 672 -19.99 -13.14 9.40
CA GLU A 672 -20.18 -11.88 10.11
C GLU A 672 -18.97 -10.96 9.94
N VAL A 673 -19.23 -9.69 9.66
CA VAL A 673 -18.23 -8.61 9.65
C VAL A 673 -18.77 -7.43 10.45
N LYS A 674 -17.93 -6.79 11.27
CA LYS A 674 -18.21 -5.57 12.00
C LYS A 674 -17.16 -4.52 11.71
N MET A 675 -17.59 -3.39 11.15
CA MET A 675 -16.75 -2.20 10.96
C MET A 675 -17.02 -1.20 12.08
N HIS A 676 -16.01 -0.96 12.91
CA HIS A 676 -16.07 0.05 13.97
C HIS A 676 -15.75 1.43 13.38
N LEU A 677 -16.79 2.25 13.25
CA LEU A 677 -16.70 3.58 12.64
C LEU A 677 -16.14 4.61 13.60
N ALA A 678 -15.51 5.66 13.07
CA ALA A 678 -14.85 6.69 13.86
C ALA A 678 -15.80 7.45 14.82
N ASP A 679 -17.11 7.47 14.54
CA ASP A 679 -18.13 8.06 15.39
C ASP A 679 -18.71 7.12 16.49
N GLY A 680 -18.12 5.92 16.61
CA GLY A 680 -18.50 4.90 17.59
C GLY A 680 -19.66 4.00 17.18
N LYS A 681 -20.22 4.19 15.97
CA LYS A 681 -21.21 3.25 15.42
C LYS A 681 -20.51 2.00 14.87
N VAL A 682 -21.29 0.95 14.66
CA VAL A 682 -20.84 -0.31 14.07
C VAL A 682 -21.69 -0.62 12.86
N PHE A 683 -21.08 -0.69 11.68
CA PHE A 683 -21.72 -1.26 10.51
C PHE A 683 -21.51 -2.77 10.52
N THR A 684 -22.60 -3.52 10.39
CA THR A 684 -22.57 -4.99 10.51
C THR A 684 -23.01 -5.63 9.19
N ILE A 685 -22.26 -6.65 8.75
CA ILE A 685 -22.63 -7.50 7.62
C ILE A 685 -22.87 -8.90 8.16
N LEU A 686 -24.02 -9.49 7.82
CA LEU A 686 -24.42 -10.84 8.21
C LEU A 686 -24.67 -11.69 6.96
N ALA A 687 -23.97 -12.78 6.84
CA ALA A 687 -24.12 -13.77 5.76
C ALA A 687 -24.10 -15.20 6.34
N PRO A 688 -25.05 -15.55 7.23
CA PRO A 688 -25.08 -16.88 7.82
C PRO A 688 -25.24 -17.93 6.71
N GLY A 689 -24.38 -18.96 6.73
CA GLY A 689 -24.39 -20.02 5.73
C GLY A 689 -23.46 -19.80 4.53
N VAL A 690 -22.76 -18.68 4.45
CA VAL A 690 -21.69 -18.49 3.44
C VAL A 690 -20.58 -19.53 3.66
N ASN A 691 -20.13 -20.13 2.58
CA ASN A 691 -19.00 -21.08 2.53
C ASN A 691 -18.57 -21.25 1.06
N ALA A 692 -17.58 -22.11 0.78
CA ALA A 692 -17.04 -22.32 -0.57
C ALA A 692 -18.10 -22.78 -1.63
N GLU A 693 -19.21 -23.35 -1.21
CA GLU A 693 -20.32 -23.76 -2.11
C GLU A 693 -21.45 -22.73 -2.15
N ASN A 694 -21.78 -22.13 -1.00
CA ASN A 694 -22.86 -21.16 -0.86
C ASN A 694 -22.36 -19.73 -1.10
N ILE A 695 -22.03 -19.42 -2.34
CA ILE A 695 -21.48 -18.14 -2.76
C ILE A 695 -22.52 -17.19 -3.36
N TYR A 696 -23.74 -17.69 -3.64
CA TYR A 696 -24.76 -16.92 -4.36
C TYR A 696 -25.77 -16.30 -3.41
N ILE A 697 -25.99 -15.00 -3.57
CA ILE A 697 -26.98 -14.24 -2.79
C ILE A 697 -28.38 -14.58 -3.30
N GLN A 698 -29.27 -14.99 -2.39
CA GLN A 698 -30.67 -15.29 -2.66
C GLN A 698 -31.59 -14.09 -2.35
N SER A 699 -31.28 -13.35 -1.29
CA SER A 699 -31.97 -12.12 -0.90
C SER A 699 -31.06 -11.20 -0.12
N VAL A 700 -31.37 -9.89 -0.13
CA VAL A 700 -30.65 -8.86 0.62
C VAL A 700 -31.62 -8.09 1.49
N LYS A 701 -31.22 -7.79 2.73
CA LYS A 701 -31.95 -6.91 3.64
C LYS A 701 -31.01 -5.84 4.18
N LEU A 702 -31.58 -4.66 4.45
CA LEU A 702 -30.92 -3.59 5.17
C LEU A 702 -31.76 -3.25 6.40
N ASN A 703 -31.16 -3.38 7.59
CA ASN A 703 -31.87 -3.20 8.87
C ASN A 703 -33.18 -4.06 8.96
N GLY A 704 -33.11 -5.32 8.52
CA GLY A 704 -34.22 -6.28 8.52
C GLY A 704 -35.28 -6.04 7.43
N GLN A 705 -35.18 -5.00 6.61
CA GLN A 705 -36.12 -4.72 5.52
C GLN A 705 -35.53 -5.16 4.17
N PRO A 706 -36.37 -5.69 3.24
CA PRO A 706 -35.89 -6.03 1.89
C PRO A 706 -35.18 -4.86 1.24
N TYR A 707 -34.02 -5.13 0.63
CA TYR A 707 -33.19 -4.13 -0.02
C TYR A 707 -33.18 -4.35 -1.53
N ASP A 708 -33.45 -3.29 -2.30
CA ASP A 708 -33.70 -3.36 -3.74
C ASP A 708 -32.66 -2.61 -4.59
N LYS A 709 -31.40 -2.52 -4.08
CA LYS A 709 -30.27 -1.95 -4.81
C LYS A 709 -29.16 -2.98 -5.03
N SER A 710 -28.40 -2.84 -6.13
CA SER A 710 -27.20 -3.64 -6.38
C SER A 710 -25.98 -3.16 -5.58
N TYR A 711 -26.08 -2.05 -4.88
CA TYR A 711 -25.00 -1.37 -4.16
C TYR A 711 -25.46 -0.91 -2.78
N ILE A 712 -24.52 -0.70 -1.87
CA ILE A 712 -24.72 0.02 -0.60
C ILE A 712 -24.07 1.40 -0.68
N THR A 713 -24.64 2.40 0.01
CA THR A 713 -24.08 3.78 0.00
C THR A 713 -23.21 4.07 1.22
N HIS A 714 -22.29 5.03 1.06
CA HIS A 714 -21.49 5.54 2.15
C HIS A 714 -22.34 5.99 3.36
N GLU A 715 -23.46 6.70 3.12
CA GLU A 715 -24.34 7.16 4.20
C GLU A 715 -24.97 5.98 4.95
N GLN A 716 -25.32 4.89 4.25
CA GLN A 716 -25.88 3.69 4.87
C GLN A 716 -24.84 2.99 5.75
N ILE A 717 -23.60 2.88 5.27
CA ILE A 717 -22.48 2.35 6.07
C ILE A 717 -22.27 3.23 7.31
N MET A 718 -22.14 4.54 7.13
CA MET A 718 -21.90 5.49 8.23
C MET A 718 -23.09 5.64 9.20
N SER A 719 -24.28 5.18 8.81
CA SER A 719 -25.41 5.13 9.74
C SER A 719 -25.28 4.04 10.81
N GLY A 720 -24.37 3.08 10.63
CA GLY A 720 -24.24 1.89 11.47
C GLY A 720 -25.33 0.85 11.14
N ALA A 721 -25.72 0.76 9.86
CA ALA A 721 -26.73 -0.19 9.41
C ALA A 721 -26.27 -1.66 9.53
N THR A 722 -27.22 -2.58 9.48
CA THR A 722 -26.98 -4.01 9.31
C THR A 722 -27.38 -4.44 7.91
N LEU A 723 -26.42 -4.95 7.14
CA LEU A 723 -26.61 -5.53 5.81
C LEU A 723 -26.64 -7.05 5.94
N GLU A 724 -27.74 -7.68 5.51
CA GLU A 724 -27.97 -9.11 5.68
C GLU A 724 -28.09 -9.80 4.33
N PHE A 725 -27.38 -10.90 4.14
CA PHE A 725 -27.41 -11.74 2.95
C PHE A 725 -27.95 -13.13 3.29
N GLU A 726 -28.92 -13.60 2.52
CA GLU A 726 -29.28 -15.00 2.46
C GLU A 726 -28.46 -15.67 1.37
N MET A 727 -27.69 -16.70 1.72
CA MET A 727 -26.72 -17.35 0.83
C MET A 727 -27.24 -18.71 0.35
N GLY A 728 -26.84 -19.11 -0.86
CA GLY A 728 -27.15 -20.41 -1.47
C GLY A 728 -26.10 -20.88 -2.45
N ASN A 729 -26.21 -22.15 -2.88
CA ASN A 729 -25.25 -22.81 -3.80
C ASN A 729 -25.64 -22.75 -5.28
N GLN A 730 -26.74 -22.05 -5.61
CA GLN A 730 -27.17 -21.82 -6.98
C GLN A 730 -27.42 -20.33 -7.21
N PRO A 731 -27.26 -19.82 -8.43
CA PRO A 731 -27.60 -18.46 -8.78
C PRO A 731 -28.99 -18.06 -8.28
N GLY A 732 -29.05 -17.00 -7.45
CA GLY A 732 -30.29 -16.44 -6.94
C GLY A 732 -31.01 -15.53 -7.93
N PRO A 733 -32.22 -15.06 -7.61
CA PRO A 733 -32.90 -14.07 -8.42
C PRO A 733 -32.17 -12.72 -8.35
N VAL A 734 -32.40 -11.87 -9.35
CA VAL A 734 -32.00 -10.46 -9.27
C VAL A 734 -32.90 -9.79 -8.21
N TRP A 735 -32.32 -9.41 -7.08
CA TRP A 735 -33.06 -8.85 -5.93
C TRP A 735 -33.32 -7.35 -6.04
N TYR A 736 -32.62 -6.65 -6.91
CA TYR A 736 -32.76 -5.21 -7.10
C TYR A 736 -33.66 -4.87 -8.30
N LYS A 737 -34.18 -3.64 -8.27
CA LYS A 737 -35.03 -3.14 -9.38
C LYS A 737 -34.17 -2.77 -10.58
N LYS A 738 -34.68 -3.07 -11.75
CA LYS A 738 -34.10 -2.73 -13.04
C LYS A 738 -34.19 -1.25 -13.35
#